data_98a5fd5bdddba611c00b9158e3ebd78c
#
_entry.id   98a5fd5bdddba611c00b9158e3ebd78c
#
_cell.length_a   1.000
_cell.length_b   1.000
_cell.length_c   1.000
_cell.angle_alpha   90.00
_cell.angle_beta   90.00
_cell.angle_gamma   90.00
#
_symmetry.space_group_name_H-M   'P 1'
#
loop_
_entity.id
_entity.type
_entity.pdbx_description
1 polymer ?
#
loop_
_entity_poly.entity_id
_entity_poly.type
_entity_poly.pdbx_seq_one_letter_code
_entity_poly.pdbx_strand_id
1 'polypeptide(L)'
;MTETVMLEKLEKTVEEFKTDLLRNLYRVRGAAMQSASINDMYNALAYTVRDYLVDNFQIASEVQYQQNPKFVYYLSAEYLLGRQLEQNLLYTGMTDIAREALSQLDIDYQEVMSQDIEPGLGNGGLGRLAACFMDSLATLNVPAVGYGIRYEYGIFKQDFKDGWQVETPDEWLLLGNPWEFVQPDSMVEVGFGGHTEYYNGDGELRVRWVPSEAVRGEPFHMLVPAYGSRYCNLLRLWRARASQEFDFQVFDVGDYSRAVEQKIYSENISKVLYPNDNMLEGKILRLKQQYFFVACSLQDIIRRFHLRNEEWSAFPEKTVIQLNDTHPTIAIPELMRILVDEEMVPWDQAWDITTRSFAYTCHTLMPEALERWPVSIFGKLLPRHMEIINEINRRFLNEVRARFPGDASRVARMSIVEDSGMDKLIRMANLATVGSFSVNGVAELHSQLLRDHTLRDFAEMMPHKFNNKTNGVTPRRFVRLANPRLSSLITGKIGDGWLKDLDELKKLEPYADDAGFRKEWRAVKQANKEELAGIIQARTGISVDPNSIYDVIVKRLHEYKRQLLKAMHIIALYHRIKDNPKLDMVPRTFIFGAKAAPGYYMAKRVIKLVNSVAEVVNKDPVASKYMRVVFLPNFNVSLAEKIYPAAEISEQISMAGKEASGTGNMKFALNGALTTGTLDGANVEIREQVGAENFFLFGLTAPEVMELK
;
A
#
# COMPACT_ATOMS: atom_id res chain seq x y z
N MET A 1 7.62 21.87 -27.34
CA MET A 1 6.23 22.09 -26.87
C MET A 1 6.34 22.59 -25.44
N THR A 2 5.85 23.78 -25.17
CA THR A 2 6.01 24.46 -23.87
C THR A 2 5.15 23.80 -22.81
N GLU A 3 5.54 23.91 -21.52
CA GLU A 3 4.80 23.42 -20.31
C GLU A 3 3.28 23.66 -20.36
N THR A 4 2.85 24.71 -21.05
CA THR A 4 1.45 25.12 -21.20
C THR A 4 0.59 24.09 -21.94
N VAL A 5 1.13 23.31 -22.89
CA VAL A 5 0.37 22.33 -23.69
C VAL A 5 0.04 21.07 -22.86
N MET A 6 0.80 20.78 -21.80
CA MET A 6 0.52 19.63 -20.91
C MET A 6 -0.61 19.87 -19.91
N LEU A 7 -1.06 21.10 -19.73
CA LEU A 7 -2.00 21.49 -18.67
C LEU A 7 -3.44 21.69 -19.17
N GLU A 8 -3.67 21.73 -20.48
CA GLU A 8 -5.03 21.90 -21.01
C GLU A 8 -5.84 20.63 -20.87
N LYS A 9 -7.03 20.74 -20.25
CA LYS A 9 -8.01 19.64 -20.20
C LYS A 9 -8.35 19.21 -21.63
N LEU A 10 -8.50 17.89 -21.82
CA LEU A 10 -9.08 17.38 -23.05
C LEU A 10 -10.56 17.79 -23.08
N GLU A 11 -10.91 18.74 -23.92
CA GLU A 11 -12.31 19.07 -24.19
C GLU A 11 -12.85 18.07 -25.22
N LYS A 12 -13.61 17.08 -24.75
CA LYS A 12 -14.38 16.19 -25.61
C LYS A 12 -15.87 16.44 -25.46
N THR A 13 -16.57 16.30 -26.55
CA THR A 13 -18.03 16.32 -26.55
C THR A 13 -18.58 14.95 -26.11
N VAL A 14 -19.80 14.92 -25.62
CA VAL A 14 -20.52 13.69 -25.28
C VAL A 14 -20.63 12.75 -26.49
N GLU A 15 -20.85 13.29 -27.70
CA GLU A 15 -20.96 12.49 -28.92
C GLU A 15 -19.63 11.82 -29.33
N GLU A 16 -18.51 12.52 -29.19
CA GLU A 16 -17.18 11.92 -29.42
C GLU A 16 -16.91 10.81 -28.41
N PHE A 17 -17.18 11.05 -27.13
CA PHE A 17 -17.00 10.06 -26.08
C PHE A 17 -17.87 8.81 -26.30
N LYS A 18 -19.13 9.01 -26.65
CA LYS A 18 -20.08 7.94 -26.99
C LYS A 18 -19.62 7.13 -28.22
N THR A 19 -19.09 7.81 -29.22
CA THR A 19 -18.52 7.16 -30.43
C THR A 19 -17.33 6.28 -30.06
N ASP A 20 -16.42 6.75 -29.19
CA ASP A 20 -15.27 5.98 -28.70
C ASP A 20 -15.71 4.79 -27.85
N LEU A 21 -16.72 4.98 -26.97
CA LEU A 21 -17.31 3.92 -26.15
C LEU A 21 -17.89 2.80 -27.01
N LEU A 22 -18.71 3.14 -27.99
CA LEU A 22 -19.32 2.16 -28.91
C LEU A 22 -18.27 1.49 -29.81
N ARG A 23 -17.23 2.22 -30.22
CA ARG A 23 -16.09 1.64 -30.94
C ARG A 23 -15.36 0.60 -30.09
N ASN A 24 -15.08 0.89 -28.83
CA ASN A 24 -14.42 -0.06 -27.90
C ASN A 24 -15.32 -1.26 -27.57
N LEU A 25 -16.63 -1.04 -27.41
CA LEU A 25 -17.60 -2.13 -27.26
C LEU A 25 -17.53 -3.07 -28.47
N TYR A 26 -17.61 -2.54 -29.67
CA TYR A 26 -17.64 -3.34 -30.88
C TYR A 26 -16.30 -3.99 -31.22
N ARG A 27 -15.20 -3.23 -31.19
CA ARG A 27 -13.89 -3.68 -31.68
C ARG A 27 -13.06 -4.40 -30.63
N VAL A 28 -13.13 -3.99 -29.38
CA VAL A 28 -12.30 -4.57 -28.30
C VAL A 28 -13.06 -5.68 -27.60
N ARG A 29 -14.36 -5.47 -27.31
CA ARG A 29 -15.16 -6.51 -26.64
C ARG A 29 -15.83 -7.49 -27.62
N GLY A 30 -15.90 -7.14 -28.91
CA GLY A 30 -16.59 -7.96 -29.92
C GLY A 30 -18.11 -8.05 -29.70
N ALA A 31 -18.71 -7.09 -28.98
CA ALA A 31 -20.10 -7.07 -28.61
C ALA A 31 -20.87 -5.98 -29.34
N ALA A 32 -22.07 -6.31 -29.81
CA ALA A 32 -23.01 -5.30 -30.32
C ALA A 32 -23.89 -4.78 -29.17
N MET A 33 -24.36 -3.54 -29.26
CA MET A 33 -25.16 -2.89 -28.21
C MET A 33 -26.36 -3.74 -27.75
N GLN A 34 -27.03 -4.44 -28.66
CA GLN A 34 -28.22 -5.27 -28.37
C GLN A 34 -27.89 -6.55 -27.59
N SER A 35 -26.64 -7.01 -27.59
CA SER A 35 -26.20 -8.25 -26.96
C SER A 35 -25.15 -8.06 -25.87
N ALA A 36 -24.74 -6.83 -25.64
CA ALA A 36 -23.72 -6.50 -24.66
C ALA A 36 -24.22 -6.75 -23.23
N SER A 37 -23.41 -7.41 -22.43
CA SER A 37 -23.62 -7.52 -20.99
C SER A 37 -23.18 -6.21 -20.30
N ILE A 38 -23.62 -6.02 -19.06
CA ILE A 38 -23.16 -4.87 -18.25
C ILE A 38 -21.63 -4.90 -18.04
N ASN A 39 -21.02 -6.07 -17.99
CA ASN A 39 -19.57 -6.23 -17.91
C ASN A 39 -18.87 -5.82 -19.23
N ASP A 40 -19.49 -6.06 -20.39
CA ASP A 40 -18.98 -5.57 -21.66
C ASP A 40 -19.01 -4.05 -21.71
N MET A 41 -20.08 -3.42 -21.21
CA MET A 41 -20.17 -1.96 -21.09
C MET A 41 -19.13 -1.39 -20.13
N TYR A 42 -18.92 -2.02 -18.96
CA TYR A 42 -17.85 -1.64 -18.04
C TYR A 42 -16.48 -1.67 -18.75
N ASN A 43 -16.16 -2.78 -19.41
CA ASN A 43 -14.88 -2.91 -20.09
C ASN A 43 -14.75 -1.88 -21.25
N ALA A 44 -15.79 -1.67 -22.04
CA ALA A 44 -15.78 -0.69 -23.10
C ALA A 44 -15.53 0.72 -22.57
N LEU A 45 -16.19 1.09 -21.47
CA LEU A 45 -15.99 2.37 -20.79
C LEU A 45 -14.58 2.49 -20.22
N ALA A 46 -14.09 1.44 -19.55
CA ALA A 46 -12.75 1.42 -18.99
C ALA A 46 -11.68 1.54 -20.08
N TYR A 47 -11.81 0.84 -21.20
CA TYR A 47 -10.91 0.99 -22.34
C TYR A 47 -10.98 2.39 -22.95
N THR A 48 -12.16 2.98 -23.04
CA THR A 48 -12.32 4.36 -23.53
C THR A 48 -11.55 5.35 -22.66
N VAL A 49 -11.71 5.26 -21.34
CA VAL A 49 -10.96 6.12 -20.41
C VAL A 49 -9.45 5.82 -20.49
N ARG A 50 -9.08 4.55 -20.59
CA ARG A 50 -7.66 4.14 -20.69
C ARG A 50 -6.99 4.68 -21.95
N ASP A 51 -7.69 4.75 -23.08
CA ASP A 51 -7.14 5.33 -24.32
C ASP A 51 -6.65 6.77 -24.08
N TYR A 52 -7.43 7.59 -23.35
CA TYR A 52 -7.00 8.93 -22.97
C TYR A 52 -5.83 8.96 -21.98
N LEU A 53 -5.79 8.00 -21.06
CA LEU A 53 -4.65 7.89 -20.15
C LEU A 53 -3.38 7.51 -20.90
N VAL A 54 -3.49 6.68 -21.94
CA VAL A 54 -2.35 6.31 -22.80
C VAL A 54 -1.85 7.54 -23.56
N ASP A 55 -2.72 8.34 -24.15
CA ASP A 55 -2.33 9.59 -24.82
C ASP A 55 -1.59 10.53 -23.85
N ASN A 56 -2.11 10.70 -22.63
CA ASN A 56 -1.47 11.52 -21.60
C ASN A 56 -0.12 10.95 -21.18
N PHE A 57 -0.03 9.64 -21.04
CA PHE A 57 1.23 8.96 -20.69
C PHE A 57 2.30 9.11 -21.79
N GLN A 58 1.92 9.02 -23.07
CA GLN A 58 2.85 9.21 -24.18
C GLN A 58 3.40 10.64 -24.19
N ILE A 59 2.53 11.65 -24.01
CA ILE A 59 2.96 13.06 -23.92
C ILE A 59 3.92 13.26 -22.74
N ALA A 60 3.56 12.75 -21.54
CA ALA A 60 4.41 12.87 -20.37
C ALA A 60 5.76 12.19 -20.58
N SER A 61 5.75 10.99 -21.19
CA SER A 61 6.98 10.20 -21.47
C SER A 61 7.91 10.92 -22.45
N GLU A 62 7.36 11.53 -23.50
CA GLU A 62 8.15 12.32 -24.46
C GLU A 62 8.84 13.51 -23.78
N VAL A 63 8.10 14.27 -22.97
CA VAL A 63 8.66 15.40 -22.22
C VAL A 63 9.74 14.93 -21.22
N GLN A 64 9.48 13.86 -20.50
CA GLN A 64 10.45 13.27 -19.58
C GLN A 64 11.72 12.81 -20.33
N TYR A 65 11.56 12.20 -21.50
CA TYR A 65 12.69 11.80 -22.33
C TYR A 65 13.53 13.00 -22.76
N GLN A 66 12.90 14.08 -23.23
CA GLN A 66 13.60 15.30 -23.69
C GLN A 66 14.31 16.04 -22.55
N GLN A 67 13.65 16.17 -21.39
CA GLN A 67 14.19 16.92 -20.26
C GLN A 67 15.19 16.14 -19.41
N ASN A 68 15.23 14.81 -19.49
CA ASN A 68 16.05 13.92 -18.67
C ASN A 68 16.03 14.30 -17.16
N PRO A 69 14.84 14.39 -16.54
CA PRO A 69 14.73 14.78 -15.13
C PRO A 69 15.22 13.68 -14.20
N LYS A 70 15.35 14.00 -12.91
CA LYS A 70 15.53 12.99 -11.87
C LYS A 70 14.21 12.21 -11.66
N PHE A 71 14.28 10.88 -11.65
CA PHE A 71 13.15 9.99 -11.42
C PHE A 71 13.09 9.48 -9.99
N VAL A 72 11.88 9.42 -9.45
CA VAL A 72 11.56 8.70 -8.22
C VAL A 72 11.11 7.28 -8.57
N TYR A 73 11.81 6.29 -8.04
CA TYR A 73 11.43 4.88 -8.16
C TYR A 73 10.95 4.38 -6.80
N TYR A 74 9.66 4.05 -6.71
CA TYR A 74 9.04 3.64 -5.45
C TYR A 74 8.89 2.11 -5.42
N LEU A 75 9.70 1.42 -4.61
CA LEU A 75 9.70 -0.02 -4.50
C LEU A 75 8.83 -0.46 -3.32
N SER A 76 7.73 -1.16 -3.60
CA SER A 76 6.81 -1.64 -2.58
C SER A 76 6.30 -3.04 -2.89
N ALA A 77 6.26 -3.89 -1.86
CA ALA A 77 5.64 -5.22 -1.97
C ALA A 77 4.11 -5.16 -2.12
N GLU A 78 3.50 -4.02 -1.80
CA GLU A 78 2.04 -3.81 -1.79
C GLU A 78 1.65 -2.50 -2.47
N TYR A 79 0.53 -2.55 -3.22
CA TYR A 79 -0.18 -1.36 -3.70
C TYR A 79 -1.69 -1.57 -3.53
N LEU A 80 -2.28 -0.96 -2.51
CA LEU A 80 -3.70 -1.06 -2.22
C LEU A 80 -4.47 0.06 -2.96
N LEU A 81 -4.78 -0.17 -4.23
CA LEU A 81 -5.24 0.85 -5.16
C LEU A 81 -6.70 1.27 -4.96
N GLY A 82 -7.60 0.33 -4.68
CA GLY A 82 -9.04 0.54 -4.76
C GLY A 82 -9.56 0.45 -6.20
N ARG A 83 -10.85 0.71 -6.40
CA ARG A 83 -11.49 0.75 -7.73
C ARG A 83 -10.92 1.89 -8.57
N GLN A 84 -10.80 1.66 -9.87
CA GLN A 84 -10.08 2.57 -10.75
C GLN A 84 -10.98 3.38 -11.68
N LEU A 85 -12.13 2.86 -12.09
CA LEU A 85 -12.97 3.52 -13.11
C LEU A 85 -13.45 4.90 -12.66
N GLU A 86 -14.11 5.00 -11.49
CA GLU A 86 -14.59 6.29 -10.99
C GLU A 86 -13.44 7.27 -10.70
N GLN A 87 -12.32 6.76 -10.19
CA GLN A 87 -11.13 7.60 -9.97
C GLN A 87 -10.60 8.16 -11.29
N ASN A 88 -10.43 7.31 -12.30
CA ASN A 88 -9.86 7.72 -13.57
C ASN A 88 -10.79 8.68 -14.33
N LEU A 89 -12.11 8.46 -14.27
CA LEU A 89 -13.12 9.43 -14.79
C LEU A 89 -13.02 10.79 -14.08
N LEU A 90 -12.89 10.78 -12.75
CA LEU A 90 -12.74 11.99 -11.95
C LEU A 90 -11.46 12.75 -12.31
N TYR A 91 -10.33 12.05 -12.40
CA TYR A 91 -9.02 12.65 -12.62
C TYR A 91 -8.86 13.24 -14.02
N THR A 92 -9.46 12.60 -15.02
CA THR A 92 -9.50 13.08 -16.39
C THR A 92 -10.59 14.15 -16.63
N GLY A 93 -11.47 14.38 -15.65
CA GLY A 93 -12.60 15.31 -15.79
C GLY A 93 -13.74 14.79 -16.66
N MET A 94 -13.80 13.48 -16.90
CA MET A 94 -14.79 12.85 -17.82
C MET A 94 -16.03 12.31 -17.11
N THR A 95 -16.19 12.51 -15.81
CA THR A 95 -17.32 11.91 -15.05
C THR A 95 -18.67 12.31 -15.61
N ASP A 96 -18.90 13.60 -15.87
CA ASP A 96 -20.20 14.08 -16.32
C ASP A 96 -20.46 13.68 -17.78
N ILE A 97 -19.44 13.71 -18.64
CA ILE A 97 -19.51 13.25 -20.02
C ILE A 97 -19.86 11.76 -20.09
N ALA A 98 -19.24 10.94 -19.25
CA ALA A 98 -19.52 9.51 -19.17
C ALA A 98 -20.95 9.21 -18.68
N ARG A 99 -21.43 9.95 -17.67
CA ARG A 99 -22.81 9.83 -17.17
C ARG A 99 -23.83 10.15 -18.25
N GLU A 100 -23.62 11.25 -18.96
CA GLU A 100 -24.50 11.69 -20.04
C GLU A 100 -24.48 10.70 -21.23
N ALA A 101 -23.30 10.23 -21.62
CA ALA A 101 -23.15 9.25 -22.70
C ALA A 101 -23.86 7.93 -22.38
N LEU A 102 -23.73 7.41 -21.14
CA LEU A 102 -24.43 6.20 -20.70
C LEU A 102 -25.95 6.42 -20.62
N SER A 103 -26.39 7.57 -20.11
CA SER A 103 -27.82 7.95 -20.07
C SER A 103 -28.46 7.98 -21.46
N GLN A 104 -27.77 8.54 -22.46
CA GLN A 104 -28.24 8.53 -23.86
C GLN A 104 -28.29 7.14 -24.50
N LEU A 105 -27.64 6.15 -23.88
CA LEU A 105 -27.66 4.75 -24.30
C LEU A 105 -28.61 3.89 -23.47
N ASP A 106 -29.43 4.50 -22.60
CA ASP A 106 -30.32 3.81 -21.63
C ASP A 106 -29.60 2.84 -20.71
N ILE A 107 -28.35 3.16 -20.27
CA ILE A 107 -27.52 2.36 -19.39
C ILE A 107 -27.39 3.03 -18.02
N ASP A 108 -27.64 2.28 -16.95
CA ASP A 108 -27.47 2.78 -15.59
C ASP A 108 -25.99 2.91 -15.23
N TYR A 109 -25.58 4.15 -14.89
CA TYR A 109 -24.20 4.46 -14.50
C TYR A 109 -23.72 3.67 -13.30
N GLN A 110 -24.59 3.50 -12.27
CA GLN A 110 -24.21 2.81 -11.03
C GLN A 110 -24.04 1.31 -11.26
N GLU A 111 -24.83 0.73 -12.14
CA GLU A 111 -24.71 -0.66 -12.51
C GLU A 111 -23.37 -0.94 -13.22
N VAL A 112 -22.94 -0.05 -14.12
CA VAL A 112 -21.60 -0.12 -14.76
C VAL A 112 -20.49 0.04 -13.72
N MET A 113 -20.57 1.04 -12.82
CA MET A 113 -19.56 1.26 -11.79
C MET A 113 -19.46 0.08 -10.80
N SER A 114 -20.55 -0.67 -10.60
CA SER A 114 -20.57 -1.84 -9.72
C SER A 114 -19.69 -3.00 -10.22
N GLN A 115 -19.41 -3.04 -11.54
CA GLN A 115 -18.58 -4.06 -12.18
C GLN A 115 -17.08 -3.88 -11.92
N ASP A 116 -16.65 -2.69 -11.47
CA ASP A 116 -15.24 -2.43 -11.21
C ASP A 116 -14.73 -3.23 -10.01
N ILE A 117 -13.74 -4.07 -10.24
CA ILE A 117 -13.16 -4.95 -9.23
C ILE A 117 -11.95 -4.28 -8.60
N GLU A 118 -11.93 -4.21 -7.27
CA GLU A 118 -10.78 -3.69 -6.53
C GLU A 118 -9.61 -4.69 -6.58
N PRO A 119 -8.43 -4.31 -7.10
CA PRO A 119 -7.25 -5.18 -7.07
C PRO A 119 -6.75 -5.42 -5.65
N GLY A 120 -6.73 -6.67 -5.22
CA GLY A 120 -6.28 -7.07 -3.87
C GLY A 120 -4.74 -7.09 -3.72
N LEU A 121 -4.02 -6.12 -4.30
CA LEU A 121 -2.56 -6.07 -4.35
C LEU A 121 -1.92 -5.47 -3.10
N GLY A 122 -2.66 -5.30 -2.02
CA GLY A 122 -2.19 -4.79 -0.74
C GLY A 122 -3.07 -5.24 0.40
N ASN A 123 -2.56 -5.12 1.62
CA ASN A 123 -3.22 -5.60 2.84
C ASN A 123 -3.69 -4.47 3.76
N GLY A 124 -2.93 -3.37 3.86
CA GLY A 124 -3.23 -2.33 4.83
C GLY A 124 -2.53 -0.99 4.59
N GLY A 125 -2.07 -0.36 5.68
CA GLY A 125 -1.53 1.00 5.67
C GLY A 125 -0.33 1.20 4.74
N LEU A 126 0.59 0.24 4.71
CA LEU A 126 1.79 0.29 3.87
C LEU A 126 1.43 0.33 2.37
N GLY A 127 0.58 -0.59 1.91
CA GLY A 127 0.15 -0.65 0.51
C GLY A 127 -0.75 0.54 0.12
N ARG A 128 -1.57 1.06 1.05
CA ARG A 128 -2.38 2.23 0.77
C ARG A 128 -1.54 3.52 0.73
N LEU A 129 -0.51 3.64 1.57
CA LEU A 129 0.44 4.75 1.51
C LEU A 129 1.15 4.79 0.15
N ALA A 130 1.63 3.65 -0.33
CA ALA A 130 2.24 3.53 -1.66
C ALA A 130 1.29 4.04 -2.76
N ALA A 131 0.02 3.62 -2.73
CA ALA A 131 -1.00 4.08 -3.68
C ALA A 131 -1.28 5.58 -3.56
N CYS A 132 -1.33 6.15 -2.34
CA CYS A 132 -1.50 7.59 -2.13
C CYS A 132 -0.29 8.40 -2.63
N PHE A 133 0.94 7.89 -2.43
CA PHE A 133 2.13 8.56 -2.95
C PHE A 133 2.18 8.56 -4.47
N MET A 134 1.84 7.45 -5.13
CA MET A 134 1.79 7.42 -6.60
C MET A 134 0.79 8.45 -7.15
N ASP A 135 -0.39 8.55 -6.56
CA ASP A 135 -1.39 9.57 -6.88
C ASP A 135 -0.86 10.99 -6.69
N SER A 136 -0.23 11.28 -5.56
CA SER A 136 0.28 12.61 -5.25
C SER A 136 1.50 12.99 -6.10
N LEU A 137 2.40 12.05 -6.38
CA LEU A 137 3.54 12.27 -7.28
C LEU A 137 3.06 12.63 -8.69
N ALA A 138 2.04 11.91 -9.20
CA ALA A 138 1.44 12.23 -10.50
C ALA A 138 0.77 13.62 -10.48
N THR A 139 -0.04 13.91 -9.46
CA THR A 139 -0.77 15.19 -9.34
C THR A 139 0.16 16.40 -9.19
N LEU A 140 1.35 16.22 -8.62
CA LEU A 140 2.40 17.23 -8.52
C LEU A 140 3.35 17.26 -9.72
N ASN A 141 3.07 16.47 -10.76
CA ASN A 141 3.90 16.32 -11.95
C ASN A 141 5.36 15.89 -11.65
N VAL A 142 5.56 15.10 -10.61
CA VAL A 142 6.86 14.53 -10.26
C VAL A 142 7.07 13.23 -11.04
N PRO A 143 8.14 13.11 -11.84
CA PRO A 143 8.45 11.88 -12.58
C PRO A 143 8.66 10.70 -11.64
N ALA A 144 7.80 9.69 -11.74
CA ALA A 144 7.86 8.54 -10.86
C ALA A 144 7.44 7.24 -11.55
N VAL A 145 8.05 6.13 -11.11
CA VAL A 145 7.61 4.78 -11.43
C VAL A 145 7.47 3.98 -10.13
N GLY A 146 6.28 3.43 -9.90
CA GLY A 146 6.08 2.45 -8.85
C GLY A 146 6.43 1.05 -9.33
N TYR A 147 7.10 0.25 -8.48
CA TYR A 147 7.42 -1.15 -8.78
C TYR A 147 6.92 -2.07 -7.68
N GLY A 148 6.36 -3.21 -8.07
CA GLY A 148 5.89 -4.25 -7.15
C GLY A 148 5.62 -5.56 -7.87
N ILE A 149 4.87 -6.44 -7.21
CA ILE A 149 4.47 -7.74 -7.75
C ILE A 149 3.00 -7.68 -8.20
N ARG A 150 2.71 -8.24 -9.37
CA ARG A 150 1.35 -8.49 -9.84
C ARG A 150 0.88 -9.84 -9.28
N TYR A 151 0.34 -9.81 -8.08
CA TYR A 151 -0.20 -11.02 -7.46
C TYR A 151 -1.43 -11.52 -8.23
N GLU A 152 -1.48 -12.82 -8.49
CA GLU A 152 -2.61 -13.43 -9.16
C GLU A 152 -3.87 -13.41 -8.28
N TYR A 153 -3.70 -13.65 -6.99
CA TYR A 153 -4.80 -13.68 -6.01
C TYR A 153 -4.70 -12.60 -4.92
N GLY A 154 -3.64 -11.82 -4.82
CA GLY A 154 -3.52 -10.76 -3.81
C GLY A 154 -3.92 -11.19 -2.39
N ILE A 155 -4.69 -10.32 -1.71
CA ILE A 155 -5.26 -10.59 -0.39
C ILE A 155 -6.56 -11.42 -0.53
N PHE A 156 -6.81 -12.35 0.38
CA PHE A 156 -8.01 -13.21 0.36
C PHE A 156 -9.33 -12.43 0.50
N LYS A 157 -10.43 -13.00 0.01
CA LYS A 157 -11.79 -12.61 0.40
C LYS A 157 -12.12 -13.18 1.77
N GLN A 158 -12.82 -12.38 2.60
CA GLN A 158 -13.23 -12.77 3.94
C GLN A 158 -14.74 -12.93 3.99
N ASP A 159 -15.18 -14.10 4.51
CA ASP A 159 -16.54 -14.35 4.94
C ASP A 159 -16.57 -14.83 6.39
N PHE A 160 -17.78 -14.91 6.96
CA PHE A 160 -17.99 -15.46 8.30
C PHE A 160 -18.85 -16.75 8.23
N LYS A 161 -18.34 -17.80 8.84
CA LYS A 161 -19.12 -19.03 9.09
C LYS A 161 -19.15 -19.28 10.60
N ASP A 162 -20.35 -19.33 11.17
CA ASP A 162 -20.55 -19.46 12.63
C ASP A 162 -19.75 -18.39 13.44
N GLY A 163 -19.63 -17.17 12.89
CA GLY A 163 -18.89 -16.07 13.46
C GLY A 163 -17.37 -16.16 13.33
N TRP A 164 -16.82 -17.21 12.74
CA TRP A 164 -15.40 -17.34 12.44
C TRP A 164 -15.06 -16.78 11.06
N GLN A 165 -13.89 -16.16 10.94
CA GLN A 165 -13.35 -15.78 9.64
C GLN A 165 -13.06 -17.02 8.79
N VAL A 166 -13.53 -16.99 7.54
CA VAL A 166 -13.22 -17.95 6.49
C VAL A 166 -12.57 -17.18 5.34
N GLU A 167 -11.48 -17.71 4.81
CA GLU A 167 -10.75 -17.13 3.69
C GLU A 167 -11.05 -17.90 2.41
N THR A 168 -11.29 -17.17 1.33
CA THR A 168 -11.40 -17.68 -0.04
C THR A 168 -10.48 -16.91 -0.97
N PRO A 169 -10.03 -17.51 -2.09
CA PRO A 169 -9.21 -16.78 -3.07
C PRO A 169 -9.91 -15.52 -3.57
N ASP A 170 -9.14 -14.45 -3.71
CA ASP A 170 -9.60 -13.20 -4.34
C ASP A 170 -9.24 -13.24 -5.83
N GLU A 171 -10.14 -13.76 -6.64
CA GLU A 171 -9.97 -13.93 -8.09
C GLU A 171 -10.24 -12.63 -8.85
N TRP A 172 -9.51 -11.57 -8.49
CA TRP A 172 -9.72 -10.22 -9.03
C TRP A 172 -9.46 -10.12 -10.55
N LEU A 173 -8.80 -11.10 -11.14
CA LEU A 173 -8.50 -11.21 -12.57
C LEU A 173 -9.48 -12.08 -13.36
N LEU A 174 -10.48 -12.69 -12.70
CA LEU A 174 -11.40 -13.66 -13.34
C LEU A 174 -12.09 -13.09 -14.59
N LEU A 175 -12.50 -11.84 -14.56
CA LEU A 175 -13.15 -11.16 -15.69
C LEU A 175 -12.18 -10.31 -16.54
N GLY A 176 -10.88 -10.48 -16.32
CA GLY A 176 -9.84 -9.64 -16.90
C GLY A 176 -9.65 -8.32 -16.15
N ASN A 177 -8.62 -7.57 -16.54
CA ASN A 177 -8.34 -6.24 -15.98
C ASN A 177 -8.09 -5.25 -17.13
N PRO A 178 -9.05 -4.36 -17.44
CA PRO A 178 -8.90 -3.41 -18.55
C PRO A 178 -7.82 -2.34 -18.30
N TRP A 179 -7.37 -2.17 -17.04
CA TRP A 179 -6.44 -1.11 -16.64
C TRP A 179 -4.97 -1.46 -16.86
N GLU A 180 -4.66 -2.72 -17.11
CA GLU A 180 -3.28 -3.16 -17.33
C GLU A 180 -3.01 -3.52 -18.80
N PHE A 181 -1.75 -3.41 -19.19
CA PHE A 181 -1.25 -3.95 -20.45
C PHE A 181 0.13 -4.54 -20.25
N VAL A 182 0.34 -5.72 -20.81
CA VAL A 182 1.58 -6.47 -20.73
C VAL A 182 2.61 -5.93 -21.72
N GLN A 183 3.90 -5.96 -21.34
CA GLN A 183 5.03 -5.54 -22.17
C GLN A 183 6.03 -6.70 -22.35
N PRO A 184 5.72 -7.71 -23.18
CA PRO A 184 6.52 -8.92 -23.27
C PRO A 184 7.97 -8.66 -23.72
N ASP A 185 8.19 -7.65 -24.55
CA ASP A 185 9.52 -7.28 -25.05
C ASP A 185 10.45 -6.71 -23.96
N SER A 186 9.90 -6.41 -22.79
CA SER A 186 10.63 -5.89 -21.63
C SER A 186 10.76 -6.93 -20.52
N MET A 187 10.61 -8.22 -20.83
CA MET A 187 10.88 -9.29 -19.85
C MET A 187 12.34 -9.29 -19.43
N VAL A 188 12.58 -9.61 -18.17
CA VAL A 188 13.92 -9.73 -17.58
C VAL A 188 14.09 -11.10 -16.94
N GLU A 189 15.34 -11.56 -16.84
CA GLU A 189 15.66 -12.83 -16.21
C GLU A 189 16.22 -12.60 -14.80
N VAL A 190 15.80 -13.44 -13.86
CA VAL A 190 16.20 -13.39 -12.45
C VAL A 190 16.69 -14.76 -12.03
N GLY A 191 17.94 -14.84 -11.58
CA GLY A 191 18.57 -16.06 -11.10
C GLY A 191 18.35 -16.30 -9.62
N PHE A 192 18.40 -17.59 -9.20
CA PHE A 192 18.37 -18.01 -7.81
C PHE A 192 19.34 -19.17 -7.57
N GLY A 193 19.82 -19.29 -6.34
CA GLY A 193 20.69 -20.39 -5.92
C GLY A 193 22.06 -20.41 -6.61
N GLY A 194 22.59 -21.59 -6.82
CA GLY A 194 23.89 -21.77 -7.49
C GLY A 194 25.09 -21.43 -6.61
N HIS A 195 26.12 -20.87 -7.21
CA HIS A 195 27.39 -20.58 -6.56
C HIS A 195 28.10 -19.39 -7.21
N THR A 196 29.15 -18.91 -6.58
CA THR A 196 30.05 -17.88 -7.10
C THR A 196 31.32 -18.53 -7.68
N GLU A 197 31.75 -18.00 -8.83
CA GLU A 197 33.00 -18.37 -9.46
C GLU A 197 33.97 -17.19 -9.46
N TYR A 198 35.22 -17.47 -9.12
CA TYR A 198 36.29 -16.47 -9.15
C TYR A 198 37.12 -16.70 -10.41
N TYR A 199 37.35 -15.68 -11.21
CA TYR A 199 38.13 -15.75 -12.42
C TYR A 199 39.07 -14.54 -12.56
N ASN A 200 40.10 -14.68 -13.35
CA ASN A 200 41.03 -13.59 -13.64
C ASN A 200 40.58 -12.88 -14.92
N GLY A 201 40.12 -11.64 -14.80
CA GLY A 201 39.70 -10.78 -15.90
C GLY A 201 40.55 -9.52 -15.91
N ASP A 202 41.22 -9.24 -17.04
CA ASP A 202 42.06 -8.05 -17.24
C ASP A 202 43.17 -7.85 -16.17
N GLY A 203 43.63 -8.94 -15.57
CA GLY A 203 44.66 -8.90 -14.50
C GLY A 203 44.13 -8.69 -13.11
N GLU A 204 42.83 -8.58 -12.96
CA GLU A 204 42.13 -8.45 -11.64
C GLU A 204 41.28 -9.68 -11.34
N LEU A 205 41.17 -9.99 -10.02
CA LEU A 205 40.25 -11.02 -9.56
C LEU A 205 38.81 -10.53 -9.68
N ARG A 206 38.02 -11.23 -10.49
CA ARG A 206 36.61 -10.97 -10.75
C ARG A 206 35.72 -12.07 -10.16
N VAL A 207 34.47 -11.76 -9.93
CA VAL A 207 33.46 -12.69 -9.42
C VAL A 207 32.30 -12.78 -10.40
N ARG A 208 31.84 -14.00 -10.64
CA ARG A 208 30.60 -14.25 -11.39
C ARG A 208 29.68 -15.13 -10.58
N TRP A 209 28.42 -14.72 -10.46
CA TRP A 209 27.37 -15.57 -9.90
C TRP A 209 26.84 -16.49 -11.02
N VAL A 210 26.78 -17.79 -10.73
CA VAL A 210 26.21 -18.82 -11.60
C VAL A 210 24.95 -19.35 -10.90
N PRO A 211 23.77 -18.84 -11.25
CA PRO A 211 22.51 -19.30 -10.64
C PRO A 211 22.19 -20.73 -11.07
N SER A 212 21.55 -21.50 -10.21
CA SER A 212 21.06 -22.85 -10.50
C SER A 212 19.61 -22.88 -11.01
N GLU A 213 18.88 -21.78 -10.88
CA GLU A 213 17.50 -21.61 -11.28
C GLU A 213 17.33 -20.21 -11.88
N ALA A 214 16.52 -20.10 -12.94
CA ALA A 214 16.17 -18.83 -13.55
C ALA A 214 14.66 -18.71 -13.71
N VAL A 215 14.14 -17.51 -13.45
CA VAL A 215 12.74 -17.14 -13.59
C VAL A 215 12.65 -15.86 -14.41
N ARG A 216 11.65 -15.74 -15.28
CA ARG A 216 11.40 -14.52 -16.04
C ARG A 216 10.41 -13.61 -15.34
N GLY A 217 10.73 -12.32 -15.27
CA GLY A 217 9.84 -11.27 -14.85
C GLY A 217 9.13 -10.63 -16.05
N GLU A 218 7.82 -10.79 -16.12
CA GLU A 218 6.99 -10.19 -17.16
C GLU A 218 6.34 -8.91 -16.60
N PRO A 219 6.58 -7.74 -17.22
CA PRO A 219 6.06 -6.48 -16.69
C PRO A 219 4.65 -6.18 -17.19
N PHE A 220 3.80 -5.73 -16.26
CA PHE A 220 2.48 -5.18 -16.49
C PHE A 220 2.47 -3.71 -16.14
N HIS A 221 1.95 -2.88 -17.02
CA HIS A 221 1.82 -1.45 -16.83
C HIS A 221 0.40 -1.09 -16.40
N MET A 222 0.29 -0.29 -15.36
CA MET A 222 -0.93 0.41 -14.97
C MET A 222 -0.62 1.91 -14.92
N LEU A 223 -1.48 2.72 -15.53
CA LEU A 223 -1.28 4.15 -15.60
C LEU A 223 -1.81 4.83 -14.34
N VAL A 224 -1.08 5.82 -13.86
CA VAL A 224 -1.42 6.62 -12.67
C VAL A 224 -1.63 8.06 -13.10
N PRO A 225 -2.88 8.48 -13.39
CA PRO A 225 -3.17 9.83 -13.85
C PRO A 225 -3.01 10.86 -12.74
N ALA A 226 -2.61 12.07 -13.13
CA ALA A 226 -2.66 13.25 -12.30
C ALA A 226 -4.09 13.80 -12.21
N TYR A 227 -4.47 14.35 -11.05
CA TYR A 227 -5.74 15.02 -10.90
C TYR A 227 -5.73 16.41 -11.60
N GLY A 228 -6.62 16.58 -12.56
CA GLY A 228 -6.82 17.85 -13.25
C GLY A 228 -5.64 18.32 -14.10
N SER A 229 -4.80 17.40 -14.58
CA SER A 229 -3.77 17.66 -15.57
C SER A 229 -3.61 16.46 -16.51
N ARG A 230 -2.89 16.66 -17.64
CA ARG A 230 -2.58 15.57 -18.58
C ARG A 230 -1.33 14.78 -18.22
N TYR A 231 -0.78 14.98 -17.01
CA TYR A 231 0.38 14.22 -16.57
C TYR A 231 -0.02 12.82 -16.13
N CYS A 232 0.84 11.85 -16.39
CA CYS A 232 0.58 10.46 -16.04
C CYS A 232 1.88 9.74 -15.69
N ASN A 233 1.92 9.13 -14.51
CA ASN A 233 3.01 8.25 -14.06
C ASN A 233 2.69 6.78 -14.35
N LEU A 234 3.64 5.91 -14.06
CA LEU A 234 3.57 4.47 -14.30
C LEU A 234 3.65 3.68 -13.00
N LEU A 235 2.78 2.69 -12.86
CA LEU A 235 2.95 1.57 -11.93
C LEU A 235 3.28 0.33 -12.75
N ARG A 236 4.48 -0.23 -12.55
CA ARG A 236 4.95 -1.46 -13.20
C ARG A 236 4.97 -2.61 -12.22
N LEU A 237 4.15 -3.62 -12.48
CA LEU A 237 4.01 -4.79 -11.66
C LEU A 237 4.57 -6.02 -12.37
N TRP A 238 5.32 -6.84 -11.65
CA TRP A 238 6.02 -7.99 -12.20
C TRP A 238 5.25 -9.29 -11.93
N ARG A 239 5.02 -10.08 -13.00
CA ARG A 239 4.56 -11.46 -12.91
C ARG A 239 5.74 -12.42 -13.13
N ALA A 240 5.85 -13.42 -12.29
CA ALA A 240 6.85 -14.47 -12.46
C ALA A 240 6.37 -15.50 -13.50
N ARG A 241 7.26 -15.84 -14.44
CA ARG A 241 7.07 -16.90 -15.45
C ARG A 241 8.26 -17.83 -15.43
N ALA A 242 8.04 -19.09 -15.74
CA ALA A 242 9.14 -20.05 -15.94
C ALA A 242 10.03 -19.63 -17.12
N SER A 243 11.33 -19.87 -17.03
CA SER A 243 12.25 -19.76 -18.16
C SER A 243 11.93 -20.81 -19.24
N GLN A 244 11.51 -22.01 -18.80
CA GLN A 244 10.96 -23.07 -19.62
C GLN A 244 9.56 -23.42 -19.11
N GLU A 245 8.51 -23.04 -19.85
CA GLU A 245 7.12 -23.23 -19.43
C GLU A 245 6.64 -24.69 -19.58
N PHE A 246 7.29 -25.45 -20.45
CA PHE A 246 6.85 -26.79 -20.80
C PHE A 246 8.02 -27.65 -21.24
N ASP A 247 8.23 -28.79 -20.57
CA ASP A 247 9.21 -29.79 -20.95
C ASP A 247 8.57 -30.83 -21.88
N PHE A 248 8.78 -30.63 -23.18
CA PHE A 248 8.23 -31.49 -24.21
C PHE A 248 8.76 -32.94 -24.14
N GLN A 249 10.01 -33.12 -23.72
CA GLN A 249 10.60 -34.46 -23.61
C GLN A 249 9.97 -35.26 -22.47
N VAL A 250 9.73 -34.61 -21.31
CA VAL A 250 9.04 -35.23 -20.17
C VAL A 250 7.56 -35.47 -20.49
N PHE A 251 6.92 -34.57 -21.23
CA PHE A 251 5.55 -34.75 -21.69
C PHE A 251 5.39 -35.94 -22.63
N ASP A 252 6.31 -36.10 -23.60
CA ASP A 252 6.29 -37.16 -24.64
C ASP A 252 6.43 -38.57 -24.04
N VAL A 253 7.08 -38.70 -22.89
CA VAL A 253 7.17 -39.98 -22.16
C VAL A 253 6.01 -40.22 -21.20
N GLY A 254 5.00 -39.36 -21.20
CA GLY A 254 3.74 -39.53 -20.46
C GLY A 254 3.72 -38.96 -19.03
N ASP A 255 4.76 -38.27 -18.57
CA ASP A 255 4.79 -37.60 -17.27
C ASP A 255 4.29 -36.14 -17.38
N TYR A 256 2.99 -36.00 -17.56
CA TYR A 256 2.32 -34.71 -17.79
C TYR A 256 2.46 -33.74 -16.61
N SER A 257 2.48 -34.23 -15.39
CA SER A 257 2.61 -33.41 -14.18
C SER A 257 4.00 -32.80 -14.07
N ARG A 258 5.04 -33.60 -14.29
CA ARG A 258 6.42 -33.15 -14.23
C ARG A 258 6.78 -32.21 -15.39
N ALA A 259 6.15 -32.40 -16.55
CA ALA A 259 6.34 -31.51 -17.71
C ALA A 259 5.98 -30.03 -17.44
N VAL A 260 5.13 -29.74 -16.45
CA VAL A 260 4.72 -28.40 -16.03
C VAL A 260 5.20 -28.00 -14.62
N GLU A 261 5.96 -28.84 -13.95
CA GLU A 261 6.38 -28.63 -12.56
C GLU A 261 7.18 -27.33 -12.39
N GLN A 262 8.15 -27.07 -13.28
CA GLN A 262 8.95 -25.86 -13.24
C GLN A 262 8.11 -24.61 -13.45
N LYS A 263 7.09 -24.67 -14.32
CA LYS A 263 6.13 -23.59 -14.51
C LYS A 263 5.40 -23.25 -13.22
N ILE A 264 4.82 -24.25 -12.56
CA ILE A 264 4.07 -24.08 -11.31
C ILE A 264 4.98 -23.47 -10.23
N TYR A 265 6.20 -24.01 -10.10
CA TYR A 265 7.16 -23.55 -9.09
C TYR A 265 7.58 -22.09 -9.28
N SER A 266 7.85 -21.69 -10.52
CA SER A 266 8.23 -20.32 -10.86
C SER A 266 7.06 -19.33 -10.68
N GLU A 267 5.87 -19.69 -11.15
CA GLU A 267 4.69 -18.83 -11.07
C GLU A 267 4.21 -18.60 -9.63
N ASN A 268 4.51 -19.52 -8.70
CA ASN A 268 4.17 -19.36 -7.28
C ASN A 268 4.79 -18.09 -6.67
N ILE A 269 5.89 -17.58 -7.21
CA ILE A 269 6.53 -16.33 -6.74
C ILE A 269 5.56 -15.14 -6.77
N SER A 270 4.71 -15.05 -7.80
CA SER A 270 3.73 -13.98 -7.95
C SER A 270 2.27 -14.43 -7.69
N LYS A 271 2.08 -15.56 -7.00
CA LYS A 271 0.75 -16.15 -6.81
C LYS A 271 -0.08 -15.41 -5.76
N VAL A 272 0.47 -15.23 -4.57
CA VAL A 272 -0.26 -14.74 -3.39
C VAL A 272 0.56 -13.73 -2.60
N LEU A 273 -0.08 -12.63 -2.19
CA LEU A 273 0.48 -11.65 -1.26
C LEU A 273 0.65 -12.29 0.13
N TYR A 274 1.86 -12.17 0.71
CA TYR A 274 2.21 -12.68 2.04
C TYR A 274 1.87 -14.17 2.25
N PRO A 275 2.56 -15.09 1.58
CA PRO A 275 2.42 -16.51 1.88
C PRO A 275 2.72 -16.78 3.36
N ASN A 276 2.06 -17.80 3.92
CA ASN A 276 2.27 -18.20 5.31
C ASN A 276 3.73 -18.67 5.51
N ASP A 277 4.46 -18.00 6.38
CA ASP A 277 5.88 -18.23 6.66
C ASP A 277 6.16 -19.00 7.97
N ASN A 278 5.16 -19.68 8.50
CA ASN A 278 5.35 -20.60 9.65
C ASN A 278 6.20 -21.82 9.26
N MET A 279 6.25 -22.18 7.98
CA MET A 279 7.07 -23.26 7.43
C MET A 279 8.24 -22.72 6.62
N LEU A 280 9.27 -23.56 6.44
CA LEU A 280 10.50 -23.19 5.71
C LEU A 280 10.21 -22.77 4.28
N GLU A 281 9.35 -23.50 3.59
CA GLU A 281 8.97 -23.24 2.19
C GLU A 281 8.32 -21.87 2.02
N GLY A 282 7.48 -21.46 2.97
CA GLY A 282 6.87 -20.14 2.98
C GLY A 282 7.87 -19.01 3.20
N LYS A 283 8.90 -19.22 4.06
CA LYS A 283 10.01 -18.28 4.24
C LYS A 283 10.83 -18.14 2.97
N ILE A 284 11.18 -19.25 2.32
CA ILE A 284 11.90 -19.26 1.04
C ILE A 284 11.09 -18.52 -0.02
N LEU A 285 9.79 -18.78 -0.12
CA LEU A 285 8.92 -18.13 -1.10
C LEU A 285 8.86 -16.61 -0.87
N ARG A 286 8.72 -16.15 0.37
CA ARG A 286 8.77 -14.72 0.70
C ARG A 286 10.09 -14.06 0.31
N LEU A 287 11.21 -14.72 0.57
CA LEU A 287 12.51 -14.20 0.16
C LEU A 287 12.66 -14.16 -1.36
N LYS A 288 12.17 -15.20 -2.07
CA LYS A 288 12.09 -15.20 -3.53
C LYS A 288 11.25 -14.05 -4.07
N GLN A 289 10.09 -13.77 -3.47
CA GLN A 289 9.24 -12.63 -3.86
C GLN A 289 9.98 -11.30 -3.74
N GLN A 290 10.64 -11.06 -2.61
CA GLN A 290 11.39 -9.82 -2.37
C GLN A 290 12.52 -9.64 -3.39
N TYR A 291 13.34 -10.66 -3.59
CA TYR A 291 14.44 -10.58 -4.55
C TYR A 291 13.94 -10.47 -5.99
N PHE A 292 12.92 -11.24 -6.36
CA PHE A 292 12.34 -11.24 -7.70
C PHE A 292 11.94 -9.84 -8.16
N PHE A 293 11.09 -9.15 -7.39
CA PHE A 293 10.62 -7.84 -7.85
C PHE A 293 11.71 -6.77 -7.79
N VAL A 294 12.64 -6.88 -6.85
CA VAL A 294 13.81 -6.01 -6.74
C VAL A 294 14.73 -6.15 -7.96
N ALA A 295 15.11 -7.38 -8.30
CA ALA A 295 15.99 -7.65 -9.43
C ALA A 295 15.36 -7.22 -10.76
N CYS A 296 14.08 -7.52 -10.97
CA CYS A 296 13.33 -7.05 -12.13
C CYS A 296 13.31 -5.51 -12.22
N SER A 297 13.06 -4.85 -11.08
CA SER A 297 12.93 -3.39 -11.02
C SER A 297 14.26 -2.69 -11.27
N LEU A 298 15.35 -3.17 -10.67
CA LEU A 298 16.69 -2.58 -10.89
C LEU A 298 17.15 -2.70 -12.33
N GLN A 299 16.93 -3.85 -12.97
CA GLN A 299 17.24 -4.01 -14.38
C GLN A 299 16.48 -3.00 -15.25
N ASP A 300 15.20 -2.74 -14.97
CA ASP A 300 14.42 -1.72 -15.69
C ASP A 300 14.88 -0.29 -15.37
N ILE A 301 15.21 0.01 -14.11
CA ILE A 301 15.73 1.33 -13.69
C ILE A 301 17.03 1.63 -14.42
N ILE A 302 17.95 0.68 -14.44
CA ILE A 302 19.26 0.79 -15.12
C ILE A 302 19.06 0.95 -16.62
N ARG A 303 18.23 0.13 -17.24
CA ARG A 303 17.88 0.25 -18.65
C ARG A 303 17.34 1.64 -18.99
N ARG A 304 16.44 2.19 -18.16
CA ARG A 304 15.87 3.56 -18.32
C ARG A 304 16.94 4.63 -18.16
N PHE A 305 17.84 4.47 -17.21
CA PHE A 305 18.95 5.39 -17.00
C PHE A 305 19.83 5.47 -18.26
N HIS A 306 20.22 4.33 -18.83
CA HIS A 306 21.06 4.26 -20.01
C HIS A 306 20.41 4.74 -21.33
N LEU A 307 19.09 4.97 -21.35
CA LEU A 307 18.44 5.61 -22.52
C LEU A 307 18.98 7.04 -22.78
N ARG A 308 19.47 7.71 -21.74
CA ARG A 308 19.89 9.13 -21.82
C ARG A 308 21.21 9.45 -21.13
N ASN A 309 21.75 8.52 -20.38
CA ASN A 309 22.97 8.72 -19.59
C ASN A 309 23.93 7.55 -19.80
N GLU A 310 25.20 7.85 -19.99
CA GLU A 310 26.23 6.83 -20.22
C GLU A 310 27.05 6.59 -18.94
N GLU A 311 27.36 7.65 -18.19
CA GLU A 311 28.27 7.64 -17.06
C GLU A 311 27.56 7.29 -15.75
N TRP A 312 28.04 6.26 -15.05
CA TRP A 312 27.52 5.82 -13.76
C TRP A 312 27.57 6.91 -12.66
N SER A 313 28.51 7.85 -12.75
CA SER A 313 28.61 8.99 -11.83
C SER A 313 27.33 9.86 -11.80
N ALA A 314 26.57 9.89 -12.92
CA ALA A 314 25.32 10.62 -13.03
C ALA A 314 24.13 9.85 -12.41
N PHE A 315 24.25 8.58 -12.07
CA PHE A 315 23.14 7.74 -11.60
C PHE A 315 22.46 8.34 -10.36
N PRO A 316 23.14 8.75 -9.27
CA PRO A 316 22.49 9.34 -8.10
C PRO A 316 21.79 10.68 -8.38
N GLU A 317 22.27 11.41 -9.39
CA GLU A 317 21.68 12.70 -9.78
C GLU A 317 20.38 12.54 -10.59
N LYS A 318 20.22 11.39 -11.24
CA LYS A 318 19.08 11.06 -12.11
C LYS A 318 18.11 10.06 -11.48
N THR A 319 18.49 9.44 -10.37
CA THR A 319 17.77 8.30 -9.78
C THR A 319 17.68 8.45 -8.28
N VAL A 320 16.47 8.28 -7.74
CA VAL A 320 16.26 8.03 -6.31
C VAL A 320 15.32 6.83 -6.16
N ILE A 321 15.73 5.87 -5.34
CA ILE A 321 15.00 4.62 -5.11
C ILE A 321 14.52 4.61 -3.66
N GLN A 322 13.19 4.70 -3.47
CA GLN A 322 12.57 4.66 -2.15
C GLN A 322 12.24 3.23 -1.77
N LEU A 323 12.79 2.77 -0.66
CA LEU A 323 12.50 1.48 -0.04
C LEU A 323 11.30 1.62 0.90
N ASN A 324 10.17 1.02 0.52
CA ASN A 324 8.98 1.00 1.35
C ASN A 324 9.03 -0.18 2.33
N ASP A 325 9.49 0.08 3.55
CA ASP A 325 9.92 -0.86 4.57
C ASP A 325 11.19 -1.64 4.15
N THR A 326 11.49 -2.75 4.84
CA THR A 326 12.66 -3.59 4.56
C THR A 326 12.45 -4.59 3.42
N HIS A 327 11.23 -4.74 2.93
CA HIS A 327 10.90 -5.72 1.89
C HIS A 327 11.78 -5.59 0.62
N PRO A 328 12.12 -4.38 0.12
CA PRO A 328 13.00 -4.22 -1.02
C PRO A 328 14.48 -4.00 -0.66
N THR A 329 14.90 -4.18 0.59
CA THR A 329 16.28 -3.85 1.02
C THR A 329 17.36 -4.63 0.27
N ILE A 330 17.04 -5.80 -0.28
CA ILE A 330 17.95 -6.58 -1.13
C ILE A 330 18.39 -5.78 -2.38
N ALA A 331 17.68 -4.71 -2.72
CA ALA A 331 18.09 -3.80 -3.80
C ALA A 331 19.48 -3.18 -3.58
N ILE A 332 19.90 -3.00 -2.33
CA ILE A 332 21.22 -2.45 -2.00
C ILE A 332 22.32 -3.41 -2.45
N PRO A 333 22.41 -4.67 -2.00
CA PRO A 333 23.43 -5.61 -2.49
C PRO A 333 23.21 -6.01 -3.96
N GLU A 334 22.00 -5.95 -4.50
CA GLU A 334 21.78 -6.22 -5.92
C GLU A 334 22.35 -5.11 -6.81
N LEU A 335 22.15 -3.83 -6.46
CA LEU A 335 22.79 -2.74 -7.22
C LEU A 335 24.31 -2.82 -7.13
N MET A 336 24.86 -3.16 -5.96
CA MET A 336 26.29 -3.41 -5.80
C MET A 336 26.78 -4.56 -6.70
N ARG A 337 26.03 -5.66 -6.77
CA ARG A 337 26.34 -6.80 -7.63
C ARG A 337 26.40 -6.38 -9.10
N ILE A 338 25.39 -5.67 -9.57
CA ILE A 338 25.33 -5.20 -10.97
C ILE A 338 26.53 -4.28 -11.26
N LEU A 339 26.75 -3.27 -10.41
CA LEU A 339 27.82 -2.31 -10.62
C LEU A 339 29.22 -2.95 -10.60
N VAL A 340 29.47 -3.84 -9.61
CA VAL A 340 30.81 -4.43 -9.42
C VAL A 340 31.06 -5.61 -10.36
N ASP A 341 30.08 -6.51 -10.50
CA ASP A 341 30.29 -7.79 -11.18
C ASP A 341 29.94 -7.74 -12.69
N GLU A 342 28.97 -6.91 -13.09
CA GLU A 342 28.53 -6.80 -14.50
C GLU A 342 29.12 -5.55 -15.17
N GLU A 343 29.04 -4.39 -14.49
CA GLU A 343 29.49 -3.10 -15.04
C GLU A 343 30.95 -2.78 -14.70
N MET A 344 31.64 -3.64 -13.96
CA MET A 344 33.05 -3.52 -13.60
C MET A 344 33.41 -2.21 -12.88
N VAL A 345 32.46 -1.58 -12.21
CA VAL A 345 32.68 -0.36 -11.41
C VAL A 345 33.48 -0.71 -10.14
N PRO A 346 34.57 0.03 -9.82
CA PRO A 346 35.31 -0.21 -8.59
C PRO A 346 34.41 -0.14 -7.35
N TRP A 347 34.65 -1.01 -6.35
CA TRP A 347 33.82 -1.15 -5.16
C TRP A 347 33.48 0.18 -4.47
N ASP A 348 34.47 1.05 -4.25
CA ASP A 348 34.26 2.30 -3.51
C ASP A 348 33.37 3.28 -4.30
N GLN A 349 33.51 3.32 -5.62
CA GLN A 349 32.64 4.08 -6.50
C GLN A 349 31.23 3.49 -6.54
N ALA A 350 31.11 2.16 -6.66
CA ALA A 350 29.81 1.46 -6.63
C ALA A 350 29.07 1.71 -5.31
N TRP A 351 29.80 1.73 -4.20
CA TRP A 351 29.24 1.99 -2.88
C TRP A 351 28.78 3.46 -2.72
N ASP A 352 29.54 4.44 -3.22
CA ASP A 352 29.11 5.84 -3.27
C ASP A 352 27.84 6.03 -4.10
N ILE A 353 27.79 5.45 -5.30
CA ILE A 353 26.60 5.47 -6.15
C ILE A 353 25.39 4.86 -5.42
N THR A 354 25.58 3.68 -4.82
CA THR A 354 24.51 2.94 -4.12
C THR A 354 23.97 3.76 -2.94
N THR A 355 24.84 4.22 -2.04
CA THR A 355 24.41 4.92 -0.84
C THR A 355 23.78 6.27 -1.10
N ARG A 356 24.05 6.91 -2.24
CA ARG A 356 23.42 8.17 -2.68
C ARG A 356 22.12 7.96 -3.46
N SER A 357 21.79 6.73 -3.82
CA SER A 357 20.61 6.42 -4.63
C SER A 357 19.43 5.90 -3.83
N PHE A 358 19.66 5.30 -2.66
CA PHE A 358 18.59 4.70 -1.83
C PHE A 358 18.15 5.58 -0.68
N ALA A 359 16.83 5.57 -0.42
CA ALA A 359 16.21 6.12 0.79
C ALA A 359 15.28 5.07 1.42
N TYR A 360 15.26 5.00 2.74
CA TYR A 360 14.55 3.97 3.50
C TYR A 360 13.47 4.58 4.39
N THR A 361 12.24 4.09 4.24
CA THR A 361 11.13 4.37 5.16
C THR A 361 10.91 3.19 6.08
N CYS A 362 11.08 3.38 7.39
CA CYS A 362 10.78 2.36 8.40
C CYS A 362 9.33 2.49 8.85
N HIS A 363 8.55 1.39 8.79
CA HIS A 363 7.16 1.35 9.23
C HIS A 363 6.96 0.62 10.56
N THR A 364 8.05 0.19 11.21
CA THR A 364 8.00 -0.69 12.38
C THR A 364 8.73 -0.07 13.56
N LEU A 365 8.14 -0.14 14.76
CA LEU A 365 8.75 0.27 16.01
C LEU A 365 9.22 -0.91 16.88
N MET A 366 8.58 -2.06 16.69
CA MET A 366 8.84 -3.23 17.53
C MET A 366 10.12 -3.93 17.06
N PRO A 367 11.20 -3.97 17.86
CA PRO A 367 12.45 -4.65 17.48
C PRO A 367 12.24 -6.10 17.06
N GLU A 368 11.28 -6.78 17.70
CA GLU A 368 10.90 -8.17 17.39
C GLU A 368 10.21 -8.33 16.03
N ALA A 369 9.63 -7.26 15.49
CA ALA A 369 8.97 -7.26 14.18
C ALA A 369 9.86 -6.72 13.05
N LEU A 370 11.07 -6.28 13.34
CA LEU A 370 12.08 -5.95 12.33
C LEU A 370 12.50 -7.22 11.59
N GLU A 371 12.51 -7.15 10.27
CA GLU A 371 12.78 -8.29 9.41
C GLU A 371 14.20 -8.80 9.55
N ARG A 372 14.33 -10.12 9.74
CA ARG A 372 15.61 -10.84 9.87
C ARG A 372 15.57 -12.09 9.00
N TRP A 373 16.64 -12.34 8.27
CA TRP A 373 16.75 -13.55 7.45
C TRP A 373 17.86 -14.46 7.95
N PRO A 374 17.59 -15.77 8.16
CA PRO A 374 18.64 -16.75 8.43
C PRO A 374 19.67 -16.78 7.30
N VAL A 375 20.96 -16.72 7.67
CA VAL A 375 22.07 -16.77 6.70
C VAL A 375 22.05 -18.09 5.93
N SER A 376 21.62 -19.18 6.58
CA SER A 376 21.48 -20.51 5.93
C SER A 376 20.47 -20.52 4.78
N ILE A 377 19.35 -19.78 4.90
CA ILE A 377 18.34 -19.65 3.85
C ILE A 377 18.82 -18.65 2.81
N PHE A 378 19.25 -17.47 3.26
CA PHE A 378 19.62 -16.36 2.38
C PHE A 378 20.84 -16.70 1.51
N GLY A 379 21.90 -17.24 2.12
CA GLY A 379 23.14 -17.59 1.42
C GLY A 379 22.97 -18.75 0.45
N LYS A 380 22.02 -19.68 0.71
CA LYS A 380 21.70 -20.74 -0.25
C LYS A 380 20.95 -20.21 -1.48
N LEU A 381 20.05 -19.24 -1.26
CA LEU A 381 19.24 -18.67 -2.33
C LEU A 381 19.98 -17.59 -3.11
N LEU A 382 20.79 -16.77 -2.44
CA LEU A 382 21.45 -15.58 -2.96
C LEU A 382 22.94 -15.55 -2.53
N PRO A 383 23.77 -16.50 -2.97
CA PRO A 383 25.14 -16.65 -2.44
C PRO A 383 25.99 -15.40 -2.69
N ARG A 384 25.91 -14.78 -3.87
CA ARG A 384 26.68 -13.58 -4.17
C ARG A 384 26.27 -12.38 -3.35
N HIS A 385 24.97 -12.20 -3.12
CA HIS A 385 24.46 -11.12 -2.28
C HIS A 385 24.92 -11.28 -0.82
N MET A 386 25.01 -12.52 -0.33
CA MET A 386 25.52 -12.78 1.01
C MET A 386 26.99 -12.37 1.14
N GLU A 387 27.82 -12.64 0.14
CA GLU A 387 29.21 -12.19 0.10
C GLU A 387 29.31 -10.66 0.12
N ILE A 388 28.49 -9.99 -0.69
CA ILE A 388 28.42 -8.51 -0.75
C ILE A 388 27.98 -7.92 0.59
N ILE A 389 26.93 -8.50 1.21
CA ILE A 389 26.47 -8.08 2.55
C ILE A 389 27.59 -8.24 3.59
N ASN A 390 28.32 -9.34 3.57
CA ASN A 390 29.44 -9.55 4.48
C ASN A 390 30.55 -8.50 4.28
N GLU A 391 30.88 -8.13 3.04
CA GLU A 391 31.87 -7.10 2.76
C GLU A 391 31.38 -5.70 3.18
N ILE A 392 30.11 -5.35 2.91
CA ILE A 392 29.49 -4.12 3.41
C ILE A 392 29.59 -4.08 4.93
N ASN A 393 29.21 -5.16 5.60
CA ASN A 393 29.23 -5.25 7.07
C ASN A 393 30.66 -5.11 7.63
N ARG A 394 31.63 -5.76 7.02
CA ARG A 394 33.04 -5.69 7.43
C ARG A 394 33.58 -4.26 7.36
N ARG A 395 33.32 -3.56 6.23
CA ARG A 395 33.74 -2.16 6.03
C ARG A 395 33.07 -1.24 7.01
N PHE A 396 31.75 -1.32 7.11
CA PHE A 396 30.93 -0.53 8.05
C PHE A 396 31.38 -0.72 9.52
N LEU A 397 31.60 -1.95 9.95
CA LEU A 397 32.05 -2.21 11.33
C LEU A 397 33.47 -1.69 11.61
N ASN A 398 34.34 -1.56 10.59
CA ASN A 398 35.62 -0.89 10.76
C ASN A 398 35.43 0.61 11.03
N GLU A 399 34.47 1.27 10.35
CA GLU A 399 34.11 2.66 10.64
C GLU A 399 33.53 2.81 12.07
N VAL A 400 32.66 1.90 12.49
CA VAL A 400 32.12 1.88 13.86
C VAL A 400 33.23 1.75 14.89
N ARG A 401 34.18 0.82 14.70
CA ARG A 401 35.35 0.64 15.61
C ARG A 401 36.23 1.88 15.67
N ALA A 402 36.46 2.53 14.54
CA ALA A 402 37.24 3.76 14.46
C ALA A 402 36.54 4.93 15.18
N ARG A 403 35.21 5.02 15.07
CA ARG A 403 34.41 6.08 15.69
C ARG A 403 34.18 5.88 17.20
N PHE A 404 34.07 4.63 17.63
CA PHE A 404 33.77 4.24 19.01
C PHE A 404 34.77 3.18 19.51
N PRO A 405 36.04 3.57 19.76
CA PRO A 405 37.07 2.64 20.18
C PRO A 405 36.72 1.96 21.50
N GLY A 406 36.86 0.62 21.55
CA GLY A 406 36.60 -0.19 22.76
C GLY A 406 35.13 -0.56 23.02
N ASP A 407 34.17 -0.02 22.28
CA ASP A 407 32.74 -0.38 22.44
C ASP A 407 32.35 -1.59 21.58
N ALA A 408 32.79 -2.78 22.03
CA ALA A 408 32.47 -4.04 21.35
C ALA A 408 30.96 -4.34 21.32
N SER A 409 30.21 -3.87 22.32
CA SER A 409 28.77 -4.09 22.41
C SER A 409 28.03 -3.30 21.32
N ARG A 410 28.45 -2.07 21.05
CA ARG A 410 27.93 -1.24 19.94
C ARG A 410 28.24 -1.88 18.58
N VAL A 411 29.46 -2.36 18.39
CA VAL A 411 29.83 -3.09 17.16
C VAL A 411 28.89 -4.26 16.93
N ALA A 412 28.57 -5.04 17.98
CA ALA A 412 27.64 -6.17 17.86
C ALA A 412 26.20 -5.72 17.56
N ARG A 413 25.70 -4.64 18.19
CA ARG A 413 24.35 -4.10 17.93
C ARG A 413 24.20 -3.51 16.53
N MET A 414 25.24 -2.84 16.02
CA MET A 414 25.22 -2.21 14.69
C MET A 414 25.53 -3.19 13.56
N SER A 415 26.05 -4.38 13.85
CA SER A 415 26.33 -5.39 12.83
C SER A 415 25.08 -5.71 11.99
N ILE A 416 25.24 -5.75 10.68
CA ILE A 416 24.19 -6.20 9.74
C ILE A 416 23.94 -7.70 9.92
N VAL A 417 25.02 -8.46 10.17
CA VAL A 417 24.93 -9.90 10.44
C VAL A 417 25.02 -10.14 11.95
N GLU A 418 23.93 -10.64 12.53
CA GLU A 418 23.86 -10.98 13.95
C GLU A 418 24.44 -12.35 14.19
N ASP A 419 25.40 -12.44 15.13
CA ASP A 419 26.03 -13.69 15.54
C ASP A 419 25.42 -14.15 16.88
N SER A 420 24.18 -14.62 16.83
CA SER A 420 23.44 -15.05 18.02
C SER A 420 22.82 -16.43 17.81
N GLY A 421 23.46 -17.48 18.27
CA GLY A 421 22.91 -18.82 18.28
C GLY A 421 23.41 -19.74 17.15
N MET A 422 22.61 -20.78 16.83
CA MET A 422 23.00 -21.82 15.87
C MET A 422 22.98 -21.34 14.41
N ASP A 423 22.18 -20.30 14.07
CA ASP A 423 22.13 -19.69 12.73
C ASP A 423 22.29 -18.17 12.86
N LYS A 424 23.16 -17.60 12.03
CA LYS A 424 23.34 -16.16 11.96
C LYS A 424 22.15 -15.53 11.25
N LEU A 425 21.78 -14.30 11.64
CA LEU A 425 20.65 -13.58 11.09
C LEU A 425 21.11 -12.30 10.39
N ILE A 426 20.58 -12.01 9.22
CA ILE A 426 20.77 -10.73 8.53
C ILE A 426 19.69 -9.78 9.04
N ARG A 427 20.09 -8.65 9.62
CA ARG A 427 19.20 -7.58 10.08
C ARG A 427 18.92 -6.60 8.93
N MET A 428 17.77 -6.74 8.31
CA MET A 428 17.45 -5.96 7.09
C MET A 428 17.34 -4.46 7.36
N ALA A 429 16.82 -4.04 8.51
CA ALA A 429 16.77 -2.62 8.89
C ALA A 429 18.18 -2.01 9.05
N ASN A 430 19.16 -2.77 9.58
CA ASN A 430 20.54 -2.32 9.67
C ASN A 430 21.15 -2.13 8.26
N LEU A 431 20.95 -3.10 7.37
CA LEU A 431 21.40 -3.01 5.98
C LEU A 431 20.77 -1.81 5.25
N ALA A 432 19.45 -1.63 5.39
CA ALA A 432 18.74 -0.49 4.80
C ALA A 432 19.28 0.86 5.31
N THR A 433 19.54 0.97 6.62
CA THR A 433 20.07 2.19 7.25
C THR A 433 21.48 2.51 6.77
N VAL A 434 22.35 1.50 6.66
CA VAL A 434 23.73 1.68 6.18
C VAL A 434 23.75 2.09 4.72
N GLY A 435 22.96 1.43 3.88
CA GLY A 435 22.94 1.60 2.42
C GLY A 435 22.09 2.76 1.90
N SER A 436 21.42 3.54 2.76
CA SER A 436 20.56 4.66 2.34
C SER A 436 21.12 6.01 2.78
N PHE A 437 20.89 7.07 1.99
CA PHE A 437 21.24 8.44 2.38
C PHE A 437 20.23 9.08 3.36
N SER A 438 19.00 8.57 3.38
CA SER A 438 17.91 9.09 4.20
C SER A 438 17.12 7.92 4.83
N VAL A 439 16.80 8.06 6.11
CA VAL A 439 15.97 7.12 6.88
C VAL A 439 14.88 7.92 7.56
N ASN A 440 13.62 7.66 7.22
CA ASN A 440 12.52 8.34 7.88
C ASN A 440 11.60 7.39 8.64
N GLY A 441 11.07 7.91 9.75
CA GLY A 441 9.86 7.40 10.36
C GLY A 441 8.62 8.00 9.72
N VAL A 442 7.44 7.55 10.13
CA VAL A 442 6.14 7.83 9.47
C VAL A 442 5.16 8.65 10.33
N ALA A 443 5.61 9.10 11.50
CA ALA A 443 5.00 10.11 12.37
C ALA A 443 6.08 10.69 13.29
N GLU A 444 5.86 11.86 13.90
CA GLU A 444 6.88 12.51 14.72
C GLU A 444 7.30 11.62 15.90
N LEU A 445 6.34 11.12 16.67
CA LEU A 445 6.61 10.19 17.78
C LEU A 445 7.37 8.93 17.30
N HIS A 446 6.97 8.38 16.15
CA HIS A 446 7.64 7.22 15.57
C HIS A 446 9.09 7.52 15.21
N SER A 447 9.35 8.65 14.56
CA SER A 447 10.68 9.06 14.16
C SER A 447 11.58 9.33 15.36
N GLN A 448 11.01 9.88 16.45
CA GLN A 448 11.71 10.05 17.71
C GLN A 448 12.10 8.69 18.33
N LEU A 449 11.12 7.77 18.42
CA LEU A 449 11.37 6.42 18.97
C LEU A 449 12.37 5.60 18.14
N LEU A 450 12.42 5.81 16.83
CA LEU A 450 13.46 5.22 15.98
C LEU A 450 14.85 5.73 16.36
N ARG A 451 15.02 7.04 16.54
CA ARG A 451 16.30 7.66 16.92
C ARG A 451 16.74 7.31 18.34
N ASP A 452 15.79 7.27 19.29
CA ASP A 452 16.10 7.14 20.71
C ASP A 452 16.23 5.68 21.15
N HIS A 453 15.59 4.75 20.44
CA HIS A 453 15.52 3.33 20.81
C HIS A 453 15.91 2.37 19.69
N THR A 454 15.10 2.25 18.64
CA THR A 454 15.21 1.17 17.65
C THR A 454 16.51 1.19 16.84
N LEU A 455 16.92 2.37 16.36
CA LEU A 455 18.12 2.61 15.56
C LEU A 455 19.05 3.62 16.21
N ARG A 456 19.05 3.69 17.54
CA ARG A 456 19.77 4.68 18.34
C ARG A 456 21.25 4.78 17.98
N ASP A 457 21.97 3.66 17.97
CA ASP A 457 23.42 3.66 17.70
C ASP A 457 23.72 4.22 16.29
N PHE A 458 22.84 3.97 15.30
CA PHE A 458 22.94 4.55 13.96
C PHE A 458 22.64 6.03 13.95
N ALA A 459 21.61 6.46 14.69
CA ALA A 459 21.26 7.89 14.80
C ALA A 459 22.36 8.71 15.48
N GLU A 460 23.03 8.15 16.50
CA GLU A 460 24.20 8.78 17.13
C GLU A 460 25.39 8.88 16.17
N MET A 461 25.63 7.88 15.33
CA MET A 461 26.75 7.86 14.39
C MET A 461 26.47 8.70 13.13
N MET A 462 25.25 8.67 12.61
CA MET A 462 24.83 9.26 11.34
C MET A 462 23.54 10.09 11.48
N PRO A 463 23.50 11.12 12.37
CA PRO A 463 22.28 11.86 12.69
C PRO A 463 21.64 12.54 11.46
N HIS A 464 22.45 12.91 10.48
CA HIS A 464 22.00 13.57 9.24
C HIS A 464 21.10 12.71 8.37
N LYS A 465 21.13 11.38 8.54
CA LYS A 465 20.25 10.49 7.77
C LYS A 465 18.80 10.44 8.29
N PHE A 466 18.60 10.71 9.59
CA PHE A 466 17.32 10.50 10.26
C PHE A 466 16.41 11.71 10.20
N ASN A 467 15.18 11.51 9.72
CA ASN A 467 14.18 12.55 9.62
C ASN A 467 12.77 12.02 9.80
N ASN A 468 11.78 12.91 9.94
CA ASN A 468 10.37 12.57 9.98
C ASN A 468 9.68 12.91 8.66
N LYS A 469 8.84 11.99 8.18
CA LYS A 469 7.84 12.24 7.14
C LYS A 469 6.53 11.62 7.59
N THR A 470 5.72 12.40 8.31
CA THR A 470 4.40 11.95 8.74
C THR A 470 3.58 11.52 7.55
N ASN A 471 2.94 10.34 7.66
CA ASN A 471 2.07 9.81 6.61
C ASN A 471 0.95 10.79 6.29
N GLY A 472 0.40 10.64 5.10
CA GLY A 472 -0.77 11.38 4.63
C GLY A 472 -1.70 10.50 3.82
N VAL A 473 -2.77 11.10 3.33
CA VAL A 473 -3.78 10.45 2.50
C VAL A 473 -4.19 11.38 1.37
N THR A 474 -4.48 10.83 0.19
CA THR A 474 -4.98 11.64 -0.91
C THR A 474 -6.42 12.12 -0.63
N PRO A 475 -6.67 13.45 -0.62
CA PRO A 475 -8.02 13.98 -0.46
C PRO A 475 -8.91 13.70 -1.67
N ARG A 476 -8.30 13.47 -2.82
CA ARG A 476 -9.02 13.18 -4.07
C ARG A 476 -9.82 11.88 -3.97
N ARG A 477 -9.21 10.79 -3.46
CA ARG A 477 -9.94 9.55 -3.21
C ARG A 477 -10.77 9.61 -1.93
N PHE A 478 -10.20 10.05 -0.79
CA PHE A 478 -10.84 9.89 0.53
C PHE A 478 -11.79 11.00 0.94
N VAL A 479 -11.89 12.09 0.15
CA VAL A 479 -12.91 13.12 0.31
C VAL A 479 -13.66 13.34 -1.01
N ARG A 480 -12.99 13.69 -2.11
CA ARG A 480 -13.67 14.05 -3.36
C ARG A 480 -14.49 12.88 -3.93
N LEU A 481 -13.89 11.69 -3.99
CA LEU A 481 -14.54 10.48 -4.52
C LEU A 481 -15.45 9.83 -3.46
N ALA A 482 -14.94 9.61 -2.26
CA ALA A 482 -15.65 8.89 -1.20
C ALA A 482 -16.83 9.67 -0.62
N ASN A 483 -16.76 11.00 -0.57
CA ASN A 483 -17.76 11.90 0.04
C ASN A 483 -18.05 13.11 -0.87
N PRO A 484 -18.68 12.90 -2.03
CA PRO A 484 -18.93 13.97 -2.99
C PRO A 484 -19.83 15.08 -2.42
N ARG A 485 -20.74 14.74 -1.46
CA ARG A 485 -21.58 15.71 -0.76
C ARG A 485 -20.75 16.70 0.07
N LEU A 486 -19.80 16.19 0.87
CA LEU A 486 -18.88 17.00 1.65
C LEU A 486 -17.95 17.81 0.75
N SER A 487 -17.40 17.18 -0.27
CA SER A 487 -16.53 17.85 -1.24
C SER A 487 -17.25 19.03 -1.91
N SER A 488 -18.51 18.86 -2.33
CA SER A 488 -19.31 19.94 -2.93
C SER A 488 -19.56 21.08 -1.94
N LEU A 489 -19.86 20.77 -0.67
CA LEU A 489 -20.06 21.76 0.39
C LEU A 489 -18.77 22.59 0.62
N ILE A 490 -17.61 21.93 0.74
CA ILE A 490 -16.32 22.57 0.93
C ILE A 490 -15.98 23.46 -0.30
N THR A 491 -16.03 22.88 -1.49
CA THR A 491 -15.69 23.57 -2.74
C THR A 491 -16.60 24.77 -2.99
N GLY A 492 -17.87 24.68 -2.64
CA GLY A 492 -18.80 25.80 -2.73
C GLY A 492 -18.46 26.99 -1.83
N LYS A 493 -17.66 26.80 -0.78
CA LYS A 493 -17.26 27.87 0.14
C LYS A 493 -15.84 28.40 -0.13
N ILE A 494 -14.89 27.55 -0.48
CA ILE A 494 -13.46 27.92 -0.55
C ILE A 494 -12.80 27.66 -1.91
N GLY A 495 -13.56 27.18 -2.92
CA GLY A 495 -12.99 26.73 -4.20
C GLY A 495 -12.43 25.31 -4.10
N ASP A 496 -11.82 24.80 -5.17
CA ASP A 496 -11.34 23.41 -5.30
C ASP A 496 -9.83 23.23 -5.08
N GLY A 497 -9.09 24.31 -4.80
CA GLY A 497 -7.64 24.30 -4.59
C GLY A 497 -7.19 23.34 -3.48
N TRP A 498 -8.03 23.13 -2.45
CA TRP A 498 -7.76 22.18 -1.36
C TRP A 498 -7.58 20.73 -1.82
N LEU A 499 -8.02 20.38 -3.01
CA LEU A 499 -7.81 19.04 -3.60
C LEU A 499 -6.33 18.79 -3.96
N LYS A 500 -5.55 19.84 -4.14
CA LYS A 500 -4.10 19.77 -4.39
C LYS A 500 -3.26 20.28 -3.21
N ASP A 501 -3.80 21.20 -2.43
CA ASP A 501 -3.16 21.78 -1.25
C ASP A 501 -4.13 21.76 -0.06
N LEU A 502 -3.94 20.78 0.85
CA LEU A 502 -4.82 20.62 2.03
C LEU A 502 -4.73 21.77 3.04
N ASP A 503 -3.69 22.61 3.01
CA ASP A 503 -3.62 23.82 3.85
C ASP A 503 -4.71 24.83 3.53
N GLU A 504 -5.28 24.78 2.32
CA GLU A 504 -6.42 25.61 1.95
C GLU A 504 -7.69 25.29 2.77
N LEU A 505 -7.81 24.11 3.38
CA LEU A 505 -8.93 23.77 4.28
C LEU A 505 -9.01 24.71 5.49
N LYS A 506 -7.94 25.39 5.88
CA LYS A 506 -7.95 26.43 6.93
C LYS A 506 -8.91 27.59 6.60
N LYS A 507 -9.21 27.81 5.32
CA LYS A 507 -10.20 28.80 4.87
C LYS A 507 -11.62 28.45 5.32
N LEU A 508 -11.87 27.25 5.85
CA LEU A 508 -13.16 26.83 6.42
C LEU A 508 -13.35 27.32 7.88
N GLU A 509 -12.29 27.70 8.60
CA GLU A 509 -12.37 28.12 10.00
C GLU A 509 -13.45 29.18 10.27
N PRO A 510 -13.59 30.26 9.45
CA PRO A 510 -14.62 31.26 9.65
C PRO A 510 -16.08 30.74 9.57
N TYR A 511 -16.27 29.60 8.90
CA TYR A 511 -17.59 28.98 8.75
C TYR A 511 -17.96 28.06 9.93
N ALA A 512 -17.04 27.81 10.87
CA ALA A 512 -17.31 26.97 12.03
C ALA A 512 -18.46 27.52 12.90
N ASP A 513 -18.62 28.84 12.97
CA ASP A 513 -19.68 29.51 13.71
C ASP A 513 -20.93 29.82 12.85
N ASP A 514 -20.90 29.60 11.55
CA ASP A 514 -22.04 29.79 10.68
C ASP A 514 -23.08 28.68 10.86
N ALA A 515 -24.26 29.06 11.33
CA ALA A 515 -25.36 28.13 11.62
C ALA A 515 -25.89 27.44 10.36
N GLY A 516 -25.86 28.14 9.21
CA GLY A 516 -26.26 27.58 7.91
C GLY A 516 -25.27 26.48 7.48
N PHE A 517 -23.98 26.77 7.53
CA PHE A 517 -22.93 25.80 7.20
C PHE A 517 -22.99 24.57 8.10
N ARG A 518 -23.16 24.75 9.41
CA ARG A 518 -23.30 23.63 10.36
C ARG A 518 -24.53 22.76 10.06
N LYS A 519 -25.64 23.37 9.61
CA LYS A 519 -26.85 22.64 9.21
C LYS A 519 -26.59 21.80 7.95
N GLU A 520 -25.96 22.38 6.95
CA GLU A 520 -25.56 21.65 5.70
C GLU A 520 -24.57 20.53 5.99
N TRP A 521 -23.56 20.77 6.84
CA TRP A 521 -22.62 19.76 7.32
C TRP A 521 -23.30 18.55 7.97
N ARG A 522 -24.25 18.79 8.88
CA ARG A 522 -25.04 17.75 9.55
C ARG A 522 -25.88 16.95 8.53
N ALA A 523 -26.47 17.64 7.55
CA ALA A 523 -27.25 16.99 6.50
C ALA A 523 -26.38 16.06 5.64
N VAL A 524 -25.16 16.48 5.30
CA VAL A 524 -24.17 15.63 4.60
C VAL A 524 -23.86 14.38 5.42
N LYS A 525 -23.56 14.52 6.71
CA LYS A 525 -23.26 13.39 7.60
C LYS A 525 -24.45 12.44 7.69
N GLN A 526 -25.66 12.96 7.86
CA GLN A 526 -26.87 12.17 7.96
C GLN A 526 -27.13 11.34 6.69
N ALA A 527 -27.00 11.95 5.51
CA ALA A 527 -27.17 11.26 4.23
C ALA A 527 -26.13 10.12 4.03
N ASN A 528 -24.89 10.33 4.47
CA ASN A 528 -23.86 9.29 4.43
C ASN A 528 -24.14 8.13 5.40
N LYS A 529 -24.73 8.43 6.57
CA LYS A 529 -25.15 7.41 7.55
C LYS A 529 -26.32 6.56 7.03
N GLU A 530 -27.29 7.19 6.38
CA GLU A 530 -28.42 6.49 5.73
C GLU A 530 -27.94 5.56 4.61
N GLU A 531 -27.00 6.02 3.77
CA GLU A 531 -26.38 5.20 2.73
C GLU A 531 -25.64 3.99 3.34
N LEU A 532 -24.83 4.21 4.38
CA LEU A 532 -24.13 3.13 5.07
C LEU A 532 -25.09 2.16 5.77
N ALA A 533 -26.20 2.63 6.36
CA ALA A 533 -27.23 1.78 6.97
C ALA A 533 -27.81 0.80 5.94
N GLY A 534 -28.08 1.28 4.72
CA GLY A 534 -28.51 0.41 3.60
C GLY A 534 -27.47 -0.64 3.24
N ILE A 535 -26.20 -0.28 3.19
CA ILE A 535 -25.10 -1.21 2.91
C ILE A 535 -24.96 -2.26 4.02
N ILE A 536 -25.05 -1.85 5.28
CA ILE A 536 -25.02 -2.76 6.44
C ILE A 536 -26.17 -3.76 6.34
N GLN A 537 -27.40 -3.29 6.12
CA GLN A 537 -28.58 -4.15 5.96
C GLN A 537 -28.39 -5.16 4.82
N ALA A 538 -27.91 -4.71 3.67
CA ALA A 538 -27.72 -5.57 2.50
C ALA A 538 -26.63 -6.66 2.72
N ARG A 539 -25.54 -6.32 3.44
CA ARG A 539 -24.40 -7.24 3.66
C ARG A 539 -24.56 -8.17 4.86
N THR A 540 -25.30 -7.74 5.90
CA THR A 540 -25.33 -8.47 7.18
C THR A 540 -26.75 -8.86 7.62
N GLY A 541 -27.78 -8.32 7.00
CA GLY A 541 -29.16 -8.47 7.44
C GLY A 541 -29.49 -7.67 8.73
N ILE A 542 -28.57 -6.87 9.27
CA ILE A 542 -28.74 -6.09 10.49
C ILE A 542 -29.25 -4.69 10.15
N SER A 543 -30.41 -4.33 10.67
CA SER A 543 -30.90 -2.94 10.60
C SER A 543 -30.23 -2.10 11.68
N VAL A 544 -29.75 -0.91 11.31
CA VAL A 544 -29.16 0.09 12.21
C VAL A 544 -29.88 1.42 12.07
N ASP A 545 -29.97 2.17 13.18
CA ASP A 545 -30.58 3.50 13.17
C ASP A 545 -29.54 4.55 12.71
N PRO A 546 -29.78 5.26 11.61
CA PRO A 546 -28.87 6.33 11.16
C PRO A 546 -28.86 7.56 12.09
N ASN A 547 -29.76 7.65 13.07
CA ASN A 547 -29.71 8.69 14.10
C ASN A 547 -28.84 8.29 15.31
N SER A 548 -28.45 7.02 15.45
CA SER A 548 -27.52 6.58 16.50
C SER A 548 -26.09 7.05 16.21
N ILE A 549 -25.24 7.19 17.23
CA ILE A 549 -23.84 7.51 17.05
C ILE A 549 -23.12 6.32 16.34
N TYR A 550 -22.50 6.57 15.19
CA TYR A 550 -21.68 5.58 14.49
C TYR A 550 -20.25 5.60 15.03
N ASP A 551 -19.96 4.60 15.86
CA ASP A 551 -18.69 4.38 16.56
C ASP A 551 -17.90 3.28 15.81
N VAL A 552 -16.79 3.64 15.18
CA VAL A 552 -16.19 2.86 14.11
C VAL A 552 -14.75 2.47 14.41
N ILE A 553 -14.45 1.16 14.31
CA ILE A 553 -13.11 0.62 14.35
C ILE A 553 -12.88 -0.28 13.13
N VAL A 554 -12.32 0.30 12.07
CA VAL A 554 -12.02 -0.40 10.81
C VAL A 554 -10.54 -0.34 10.51
N LYS A 555 -9.88 -1.45 10.73
CA LYS A 555 -8.44 -1.64 10.52
C LYS A 555 -8.11 -3.13 10.60
N ARG A 556 -6.96 -3.54 10.04
CA ARG A 556 -6.45 -4.91 10.18
C ARG A 556 -6.52 -5.40 11.62
N LEU A 557 -6.93 -6.64 11.84
CA LEU A 557 -7.04 -7.16 13.18
C LEU A 557 -5.68 -7.58 13.73
N HIS A 558 -5.31 -7.03 14.88
CA HIS A 558 -4.07 -7.32 15.57
C HIS A 558 -4.21 -7.00 17.07
N GLU A 559 -3.52 -7.76 17.93
CA GLU A 559 -3.61 -7.58 19.38
C GLU A 559 -3.23 -6.17 19.82
N TYR A 560 -2.17 -5.55 19.25
CA TYR A 560 -1.76 -4.21 19.64
C TYR A 560 -2.76 -3.11 19.25
N LYS A 561 -3.62 -3.34 18.23
CA LYS A 561 -4.69 -2.42 17.80
C LYS A 561 -5.89 -2.44 18.74
N ARG A 562 -5.98 -3.44 19.59
CA ARG A 562 -6.89 -3.60 20.72
C ARG A 562 -8.39 -3.64 20.37
N GLN A 563 -8.77 -4.24 19.24
CA GLN A 563 -10.18 -4.53 18.95
C GLN A 563 -10.84 -5.35 20.08
N LEU A 564 -10.07 -6.17 20.79
CA LEU A 564 -10.51 -6.88 21.99
C LEU A 564 -10.97 -5.89 23.08
N LEU A 565 -10.22 -4.81 23.33
CA LEU A 565 -10.61 -3.78 24.30
C LEU A 565 -11.97 -3.16 23.94
N LYS A 566 -12.20 -2.91 22.64
CA LYS A 566 -13.51 -2.41 22.17
C LYS A 566 -14.62 -3.44 22.38
N ALA A 567 -14.38 -4.71 22.16
CA ALA A 567 -15.34 -5.78 22.46
C ALA A 567 -15.67 -5.82 23.99
N MET A 568 -14.67 -5.68 24.84
CA MET A 568 -14.86 -5.62 26.29
C MET A 568 -15.66 -4.38 26.72
N HIS A 569 -15.43 -3.22 26.10
CA HIS A 569 -16.23 -2.01 26.30
C HIS A 569 -17.72 -2.25 25.97
N ILE A 570 -18.00 -2.90 24.85
CA ILE A 570 -19.38 -3.23 24.44
C ILE A 570 -20.03 -4.17 25.45
N ILE A 571 -19.33 -5.18 25.95
CA ILE A 571 -19.79 -6.12 26.97
C ILE A 571 -20.11 -5.37 28.28
N ALA A 572 -19.20 -4.49 28.72
CA ALA A 572 -19.41 -3.69 29.93
C ALA A 572 -20.64 -2.78 29.80
N LEU A 573 -20.83 -2.17 28.64
CA LEU A 573 -21.98 -1.34 28.35
C LEU A 573 -23.30 -2.16 28.30
N TYR A 574 -23.23 -3.36 27.73
CA TYR A 574 -24.35 -4.32 27.73
C TYR A 574 -24.81 -4.62 29.16
N HIS A 575 -23.89 -4.95 30.07
CA HIS A 575 -24.26 -5.19 31.48
C HIS A 575 -24.85 -3.94 32.13
N ARG A 576 -24.32 -2.75 31.95
CA ARG A 576 -24.87 -1.51 32.45
C ARG A 576 -26.33 -1.27 32.01
N ILE A 577 -26.63 -1.57 30.74
CA ILE A 577 -27.98 -1.47 30.18
C ILE A 577 -28.90 -2.52 30.81
N LYS A 578 -28.40 -3.74 31.04
CA LYS A 578 -29.20 -4.80 31.69
C LYS A 578 -29.48 -4.47 33.15
N ASP A 579 -28.54 -3.88 33.89
CA ASP A 579 -28.72 -3.45 35.30
C ASP A 579 -29.63 -2.23 35.41
N ASN A 580 -29.62 -1.33 34.42
CA ASN A 580 -30.48 -0.17 34.33
C ASN A 580 -31.12 -0.03 32.93
N PRO A 581 -32.28 -0.70 32.70
CA PRO A 581 -32.97 -0.63 31.40
C PRO A 581 -33.53 0.76 31.00
N LYS A 582 -33.44 1.73 31.87
CA LYS A 582 -33.80 3.14 31.63
C LYS A 582 -32.57 4.06 31.64
N LEU A 583 -31.39 3.51 31.31
CA LEU A 583 -30.16 4.28 31.24
C LEU A 583 -30.34 5.46 30.28
N ASP A 584 -30.03 6.67 30.75
CA ASP A 584 -29.98 7.86 29.89
C ASP A 584 -28.71 7.80 29.02
N MET A 585 -28.89 7.31 27.81
CA MET A 585 -27.81 7.08 26.88
C MET A 585 -28.26 7.32 25.43
N VAL A 586 -27.47 8.06 24.65
CA VAL A 586 -27.70 8.20 23.22
C VAL A 586 -27.44 6.86 22.54
N PRO A 587 -28.35 6.37 21.69
CA PRO A 587 -28.18 5.14 20.96
C PRO A 587 -26.88 5.12 20.14
N ARG A 588 -26.21 3.97 20.06
CA ARG A 588 -24.90 3.80 19.42
C ARG A 588 -24.84 2.56 18.54
N THR A 589 -24.30 2.73 17.37
CA THR A 589 -23.96 1.62 16.46
C THR A 589 -22.46 1.42 16.41
N PHE A 590 -21.97 0.27 16.88
CA PHE A 590 -20.58 -0.13 16.84
C PHE A 590 -20.30 -0.86 15.52
N ILE A 591 -19.39 -0.32 14.72
CA ILE A 591 -19.07 -0.86 13.39
C ILE A 591 -17.64 -1.34 13.36
N PHE A 592 -17.47 -2.63 13.10
CA PHE A 592 -16.17 -3.29 12.88
C PHE A 592 -15.98 -3.63 11.42
N GLY A 593 -14.73 -3.55 10.97
CA GLY A 593 -14.29 -4.08 9.68
C GLY A 593 -12.80 -4.42 9.79
N ALA A 594 -12.46 -5.70 9.63
CA ALA A 594 -11.09 -6.17 9.83
C ALA A 594 -10.87 -7.52 9.16
N LYS A 595 -9.68 -7.72 8.62
CA LYS A 595 -9.16 -9.04 8.23
C LYS A 595 -8.04 -9.45 9.19
N ALA A 596 -8.05 -10.70 9.66
CA ALA A 596 -6.94 -11.31 10.37
C ALA A 596 -6.04 -12.07 9.39
N ALA A 597 -4.72 -12.06 9.59
CA ALA A 597 -3.83 -12.92 8.83
C ALA A 597 -4.27 -14.40 9.01
N PRO A 598 -4.26 -15.24 7.95
CA PRO A 598 -4.80 -16.60 8.01
C PRO A 598 -4.21 -17.47 9.11
N GLY A 599 -2.90 -17.34 9.38
CA GLY A 599 -2.20 -18.06 10.45
C GLY A 599 -2.29 -17.42 11.85
N TYR A 600 -2.94 -16.25 11.99
CA TYR A 600 -2.99 -15.54 13.28
C TYR A 600 -4.20 -15.97 14.11
N TYR A 601 -4.05 -17.09 14.81
CA TYR A 601 -5.12 -17.74 15.55
C TYR A 601 -5.80 -16.86 16.60
N MET A 602 -5.04 -16.07 17.38
CA MET A 602 -5.61 -15.17 18.38
C MET A 602 -6.46 -14.06 17.75
N ALA A 603 -6.01 -13.50 16.64
CA ALA A 603 -6.79 -12.51 15.91
C ALA A 603 -8.12 -13.08 15.39
N LYS A 604 -8.13 -14.31 14.88
CA LYS A 604 -9.37 -15.01 14.48
C LYS A 604 -10.33 -15.24 15.65
N ARG A 605 -9.82 -15.54 16.84
CA ARG A 605 -10.63 -15.64 18.07
C ARG A 605 -11.29 -14.30 18.43
N VAL A 606 -10.59 -13.19 18.27
CA VAL A 606 -11.17 -11.86 18.52
C VAL A 606 -12.31 -11.58 17.54
N ILE A 607 -12.16 -11.95 16.25
CA ILE A 607 -13.27 -11.87 15.27
C ILE A 607 -14.47 -12.69 15.75
N LYS A 608 -14.25 -13.94 16.16
CA LYS A 608 -15.32 -14.80 16.68
C LYS A 608 -16.00 -14.18 17.91
N LEU A 609 -15.22 -13.62 18.83
CA LEU A 609 -15.75 -12.94 20.02
C LEU A 609 -16.67 -11.77 19.63
N VAL A 610 -16.19 -10.88 18.74
CA VAL A 610 -16.99 -9.70 18.31
C VAL A 610 -18.29 -10.15 17.64
N ASN A 611 -18.25 -11.14 16.78
CA ASN A 611 -19.46 -11.68 16.13
C ASN A 611 -20.42 -12.33 17.16
N SER A 612 -19.89 -13.03 18.16
CA SER A 612 -20.72 -13.63 19.23
C SER A 612 -21.35 -12.54 20.12
N VAL A 613 -20.61 -11.48 20.45
CA VAL A 613 -21.14 -10.31 21.17
C VAL A 613 -22.23 -9.63 20.33
N ALA A 614 -22.00 -9.45 19.04
CA ALA A 614 -23.00 -8.88 18.13
C ALA A 614 -24.31 -9.70 18.12
N GLU A 615 -24.21 -11.02 18.07
CA GLU A 615 -25.38 -11.90 18.12
C GLU A 615 -26.19 -11.72 19.40
N VAL A 616 -25.53 -11.70 20.57
CA VAL A 616 -26.19 -11.53 21.87
C VAL A 616 -26.83 -10.14 21.98
N VAL A 617 -26.07 -9.09 21.72
CA VAL A 617 -26.52 -7.69 21.86
C VAL A 617 -27.68 -7.37 20.93
N ASN A 618 -27.56 -7.77 19.66
CA ASN A 618 -28.57 -7.42 18.65
C ASN A 618 -29.90 -8.16 18.83
N LYS A 619 -29.89 -9.33 19.48
CA LYS A 619 -31.09 -10.12 19.80
C LYS A 619 -31.74 -9.76 21.13
N ASP A 620 -31.02 -9.08 22.03
CA ASP A 620 -31.54 -8.72 23.33
C ASP A 620 -32.58 -7.57 23.19
N PRO A 621 -33.84 -7.74 23.67
CA PRO A 621 -34.92 -6.78 23.45
C PRO A 621 -34.75 -5.46 24.20
N VAL A 622 -33.84 -5.40 25.18
CA VAL A 622 -33.52 -4.18 25.95
C VAL A 622 -32.29 -3.52 25.35
N ALA A 623 -31.17 -4.24 25.27
CA ALA A 623 -29.91 -3.68 24.82
C ALA A 623 -29.96 -3.19 23.35
N SER A 624 -30.70 -3.90 22.51
CA SER A 624 -30.83 -3.54 21.09
C SER A 624 -31.54 -2.20 20.82
N LYS A 625 -32.20 -1.60 21.83
CA LYS A 625 -32.75 -0.26 21.72
C LYS A 625 -31.70 0.84 21.91
N TYR A 626 -30.59 0.50 22.58
CA TYR A 626 -29.52 1.44 22.91
C TYR A 626 -28.28 1.22 22.06
N MET A 627 -28.04 -0.01 21.60
CA MET A 627 -26.85 -0.30 20.84
C MET A 627 -27.04 -1.44 19.81
N ARG A 628 -26.36 -1.29 18.68
CA ARG A 628 -26.18 -2.32 17.67
C ARG A 628 -24.70 -2.59 17.50
N VAL A 629 -24.36 -3.83 17.20
CA VAL A 629 -22.97 -4.25 16.90
C VAL A 629 -22.96 -4.90 15.54
N VAL A 630 -22.11 -4.40 14.66
CA VAL A 630 -21.99 -4.85 13.28
C VAL A 630 -20.54 -5.18 12.99
N PHE A 631 -20.27 -6.36 12.41
CA PHE A 631 -18.98 -6.68 11.81
C PHE A 631 -19.18 -6.83 10.30
N LEU A 632 -18.67 -5.86 9.53
CA LEU A 632 -18.76 -5.87 8.08
C LEU A 632 -17.70 -6.83 7.51
N PRO A 633 -18.10 -7.87 6.76
CA PRO A 633 -17.15 -8.79 6.14
C PRO A 633 -16.39 -8.14 5.00
N ASN A 634 -15.22 -8.70 4.70
CA ASN A 634 -14.38 -8.36 3.56
C ASN A 634 -14.03 -6.87 3.46
N PHE A 635 -13.57 -6.29 4.57
CA PHE A 635 -13.13 -4.89 4.60
C PHE A 635 -12.04 -4.64 3.55
N ASN A 636 -12.27 -3.65 2.70
CA ASN A 636 -11.41 -3.22 1.60
C ASN A 636 -11.53 -1.70 1.38
N VAL A 637 -10.85 -1.13 0.36
CA VAL A 637 -10.87 0.31 0.09
C VAL A 637 -12.27 0.78 -0.28
N SER A 638 -12.98 0.06 -1.16
CA SER A 638 -14.32 0.43 -1.63
C SER A 638 -15.34 0.49 -0.48
N LEU A 639 -15.27 -0.44 0.47
CA LEU A 639 -16.11 -0.42 1.66
C LEU A 639 -15.70 0.72 2.62
N ALA A 640 -14.40 0.95 2.76
CA ALA A 640 -13.86 2.04 3.58
C ALA A 640 -14.32 3.42 3.10
N GLU A 641 -14.42 3.63 1.77
CA GLU A 641 -14.94 4.85 1.15
C GLU A 641 -16.41 5.15 1.51
N LYS A 642 -17.17 4.16 1.93
CA LYS A 642 -18.56 4.32 2.44
C LYS A 642 -18.60 4.47 3.96
N ILE A 643 -17.65 3.90 4.68
CA ILE A 643 -17.60 3.93 6.15
C ILE A 643 -17.05 5.27 6.66
N TYR A 644 -15.92 5.77 6.12
CA TYR A 644 -15.29 7.01 6.62
C TYR A 644 -16.23 8.23 6.59
N PRO A 645 -17.01 8.48 5.52
CA PRO A 645 -17.96 9.59 5.47
C PRO A 645 -19.07 9.53 6.52
N ALA A 646 -19.50 8.32 6.88
CA ALA A 646 -20.62 8.09 7.80
C ALA A 646 -20.22 8.06 9.28
N ALA A 647 -18.94 7.90 9.61
CA ALA A 647 -18.48 7.77 10.98
C ALA A 647 -18.57 9.07 11.76
N GLU A 648 -18.96 8.97 13.04
CA GLU A 648 -18.93 10.08 14.01
C GLU A 648 -17.80 9.92 15.01
N ILE A 649 -17.48 8.68 15.41
CA ILE A 649 -16.35 8.37 16.29
C ILE A 649 -15.39 7.45 15.57
N SER A 650 -14.14 7.87 15.51
CA SER A 650 -12.98 7.14 15.00
C SER A 650 -12.20 6.53 16.15
N GLU A 651 -12.18 5.20 16.24
CA GLU A 651 -11.47 4.48 17.29
C GLU A 651 -10.01 4.22 16.91
N GLN A 652 -9.10 4.94 17.56
CA GLN A 652 -7.65 4.88 17.36
C GLN A 652 -6.96 4.46 18.66
N ILE A 653 -7.30 3.26 19.11
CA ILE A 653 -7.06 2.76 20.48
C ILE A 653 -5.87 1.81 20.58
N SER A 654 -4.88 1.88 19.70
CA SER A 654 -3.66 1.07 19.79
C SER A 654 -2.92 1.28 21.12
N MET A 655 -2.15 0.29 21.52
CA MET A 655 -1.23 0.46 22.66
C MET A 655 -0.16 1.48 22.29
N ALA A 656 0.01 2.52 23.08
CA ALA A 656 0.94 3.60 22.81
C ALA A 656 2.38 3.10 22.52
N GLY A 657 3.00 3.64 21.49
CA GLY A 657 4.33 3.21 21.02
C GLY A 657 4.31 1.96 20.13
N LYS A 658 3.13 1.57 19.57
CA LYS A 658 3.00 0.39 18.70
C LYS A 658 2.50 0.68 17.29
N GLU A 659 1.57 1.63 17.12
CA GLU A 659 1.14 2.09 15.80
C GLU A 659 2.11 3.16 15.29
N ALA A 660 2.86 2.89 14.25
CA ALA A 660 3.87 3.81 13.75
C ALA A 660 3.27 5.16 13.30
N SER A 661 2.14 5.14 12.64
CA SER A 661 1.40 6.35 12.23
C SER A 661 -0.12 6.12 12.28
N GLY A 662 -0.60 5.13 11.56
CA GLY A 662 -1.98 5.06 11.12
C GLY A 662 -2.25 6.04 9.96
N THR A 663 -3.26 5.71 9.15
CA THR A 663 -3.81 6.60 8.12
C THR A 663 -5.34 6.60 8.13
N GLY A 664 -5.97 5.61 8.77
CA GLY A 664 -7.40 5.60 9.05
C GLY A 664 -7.83 6.81 9.86
N ASN A 665 -7.06 7.17 10.88
CA ASN A 665 -7.25 8.37 11.71
C ASN A 665 -7.38 9.64 10.86
N MET A 666 -6.52 9.82 9.85
CA MET A 666 -6.54 10.99 8.95
C MET A 666 -7.78 10.99 8.05
N LYS A 667 -8.17 9.83 7.50
CA LYS A 667 -9.36 9.68 6.65
C LYS A 667 -10.65 9.99 7.40
N PHE A 668 -10.76 9.52 8.64
CA PHE A 668 -11.88 9.81 9.51
C PHE A 668 -11.93 11.31 9.85
N ALA A 669 -10.81 11.91 10.24
CA ALA A 669 -10.76 13.34 10.59
C ALA A 669 -11.12 14.23 9.39
N LEU A 670 -10.62 13.95 8.18
CA LEU A 670 -10.99 14.67 6.95
C LEU A 670 -12.50 14.56 6.63
N ASN A 671 -13.16 13.51 7.07
CA ASN A 671 -14.60 13.30 6.91
C ASN A 671 -15.42 13.72 8.15
N GLY A 672 -14.80 14.44 9.09
CA GLY A 672 -15.48 15.06 10.24
C GLY A 672 -15.82 14.10 11.38
N ALA A 673 -15.13 12.96 11.52
CA ALA A 673 -15.26 12.12 12.69
C ALA A 673 -14.34 12.60 13.82
N LEU A 674 -14.84 12.55 15.05
CA LEU A 674 -14.06 12.83 16.27
C LEU A 674 -13.23 11.59 16.62
N THR A 675 -12.01 11.80 17.11
CA THR A 675 -11.13 10.70 17.48
C THR A 675 -11.20 10.36 18.95
N THR A 676 -11.43 9.09 19.25
CA THR A 676 -11.14 8.48 20.55
C THR A 676 -9.87 7.69 20.43
N GLY A 677 -8.84 8.01 21.20
CA GLY A 677 -7.55 7.37 20.97
C GLY A 677 -6.52 7.57 22.07
N THR A 678 -5.39 6.88 21.86
CA THR A 678 -4.17 6.99 22.66
C THR A 678 -3.19 7.97 22.02
N LEU A 679 -2.21 8.44 22.77
CA LEU A 679 -1.06 9.19 22.23
C LEU A 679 -0.09 8.23 21.56
N ASP A 680 -0.44 7.80 20.34
CA ASP A 680 0.29 6.84 19.51
C ASP A 680 0.30 7.27 18.05
N GLY A 681 1.42 7.08 17.36
CA GLY A 681 1.56 7.42 15.96
C GLY A 681 1.13 8.85 15.62
N ALA A 682 0.40 9.01 14.53
CA ALA A 682 -0.08 10.32 14.07
C ALA A 682 -1.25 10.87 14.91
N ASN A 683 -1.81 10.13 15.86
CA ASN A 683 -2.83 10.66 16.77
C ASN A 683 -2.31 11.86 17.58
N VAL A 684 -1.01 11.86 17.91
CA VAL A 684 -0.37 12.99 18.63
C VAL A 684 -0.51 14.27 17.81
N GLU A 685 -0.08 14.23 16.55
CA GLU A 685 -0.13 15.38 15.64
C GLU A 685 -1.59 15.76 15.30
N ILE A 686 -2.50 14.80 15.15
CA ILE A 686 -3.93 15.09 14.95
C ILE A 686 -4.48 15.86 16.16
N ARG A 687 -4.20 15.42 17.40
CA ARG A 687 -4.64 16.09 18.61
C ARG A 687 -4.09 17.53 18.73
N GLU A 688 -2.84 17.73 18.33
CA GLU A 688 -2.23 19.07 18.28
C GLU A 688 -2.95 20.00 17.29
N GLN A 689 -3.35 19.48 16.13
CA GLN A 689 -4.01 20.28 15.09
C GLN A 689 -5.50 20.54 15.38
N VAL A 690 -6.23 19.59 15.95
CA VAL A 690 -7.67 19.76 16.23
C VAL A 690 -7.96 20.41 17.59
N GLY A 691 -6.95 20.52 18.47
CA GLY A 691 -7.08 20.94 19.86
C GLY A 691 -7.40 19.78 20.80
N ALA A 692 -6.89 19.88 22.01
CA ALA A 692 -7.02 18.83 23.04
C ALA A 692 -8.48 18.56 23.42
N GLU A 693 -9.31 19.58 23.37
CA GLU A 693 -10.76 19.56 23.68
C GLU A 693 -11.59 18.83 22.63
N ASN A 694 -11.05 18.66 21.44
CA ASN A 694 -11.72 17.97 20.31
C ASN A 694 -11.23 16.55 20.10
N PHE A 695 -10.44 16.01 21.04
CA PHE A 695 -9.88 14.67 20.99
C PHE A 695 -10.13 13.92 22.29
N PHE A 696 -10.83 12.80 22.24
CA PHE A 696 -11.12 11.96 23.41
C PHE A 696 -9.91 11.09 23.76
N LEU A 697 -9.03 11.65 24.56
CA LEU A 697 -7.80 10.98 24.98
C LEU A 697 -8.05 10.01 26.13
N PHE A 698 -7.41 8.81 26.04
CA PHE A 698 -7.34 7.87 27.16
C PHE A 698 -6.05 7.02 27.09
N GLY A 699 -5.78 6.30 28.18
CA GLY A 699 -4.67 5.33 28.25
C GLY A 699 -3.33 5.97 28.53
N LEU A 700 -2.31 5.11 28.59
CA LEU A 700 -0.94 5.46 28.92
C LEU A 700 -0.19 6.01 27.70
N THR A 701 0.82 6.82 27.96
CA THR A 701 1.81 7.27 26.96
C THR A 701 2.83 6.17 26.64
N ALA A 702 3.59 6.35 25.58
CA ALA A 702 4.61 5.37 25.17
C ALA A 702 5.69 5.16 26.26
N PRO A 703 6.24 6.18 26.94
CA PRO A 703 7.15 5.99 28.08
C PRO A 703 6.51 5.17 29.22
N GLU A 704 5.30 5.52 29.64
CA GLU A 704 4.59 4.80 30.71
C GLU A 704 4.35 3.32 30.37
N VAL A 705 4.05 3.01 29.10
CA VAL A 705 3.93 1.61 28.64
C VAL A 705 5.29 0.87 28.70
N MET A 706 6.41 1.57 28.43
CA MET A 706 7.75 0.97 28.53
C MET A 706 8.13 0.69 29.98
N GLU A 707 7.74 1.54 30.93
CA GLU A 707 8.00 1.35 32.35
C GLU A 707 7.23 0.17 32.97
N LEU A 708 6.09 -0.20 32.39
CA LEU A 708 5.29 -1.36 32.83
C LEU A 708 5.85 -2.72 32.39
N LYS A 709 6.82 -2.76 31.51
CA LYS A 709 7.50 -3.98 31.03
C LYS A 709 8.72 -4.31 31.86
#